data_fe6a08b04446cae5b7ab3cad4cf962e1
#
_entry.id   fe6a08b04446cae5b7ab3cad4cf962e1
#
_cell.length_a   1.000
_cell.length_b   1.000
_cell.length_c   1.000
_cell.angle_alpha   90.00
_cell.angle_beta   90.00
_cell.angle_gamma   90.00
#
_symmetry.space_group_name_H-M   'P 1'
#
loop_
_entity.id
_entity.type
_entity.pdbx_description
1 polymer ?
#
loop_
_entity_poly.entity_id
_entity_poly.type
_entity_poly.pdbx_seq_one_letter_code
_entity_poly.pdbx_strand_id
1 'polypeptide(L)'
;MQYMGLNEIREKYLSFFESKGHLRLESFPLVPQNDKSILLINAGMTPLKPYFTGQQKPPRTRVTTCQKCIRTPDIERVGHTSRHGTFFEMLGNFSFGDYFKREATAWAWEFVTKVMQLPVDKIYVTVYQDDDEAYDIWTKEVGVDPSHVSRLGKEDNFWEHGEGPCGPCSEIYFDRGVERGCGKPGCAPGCDCDRFVEFWNLVFTQFNNDGKGNYTRLEKCNIDTGMGLERLACIMQGVDSLFDVDTIKNITARLSELSAKKYGESHETDVSLRVVTDHIRSTTFMVCDGVLPSNEGRGYVLRRLLRRAARHGKLLGIKSEHFLSELVDVVVRESGTAYPELIEKADYIKKIIDLEETRFNQTLDSGLGILSDITGKAKAEGKTVIDGADAFRLYDTFGFPIDLTREIVAESGMTVDEDGFNDLMKQQKARARAAYEATDATAWKGKEDLEGIPATEFTGYTELCSDANIIAVLSDGKPADSVGAGDEVQLILDRTPFYGESGGQVGDKGVIKTSDGQAEVTDCKKVGGIYLHYAKVTDGVITVGDKVCAHVDEDNRRAVMRNHSAAHLLQSALRKVLGSHIAQAGSHVDEHRMRFDFSHFEPMTAEQIEAVETEVNKNILAALPVTMTEMSLEEAKKQGAIALFGEKYGDRVRVVRMGDVSVEFCGGTHVSNTGNLGAFRILSEQGVAAGVRRIEAVTGLNTLQYIRNADMQQAKVAAVLKCGIADTAEKAEQLTAELKAANKQIVALKTEASEGKLEQILAKGEEINGKFFVCGRIDVDTDMLRTLCDKIKDKHSNAVAILAGVDSESGKVGLAAACGADAVKAGAHAGKLIKIAATVCGGGGGGRPDSATAGGKDASVLEKAFAEVRKSL
;
A
#
# COMPACT_ATOMS: atom_id res chain seq x y z
N MET A 1 29.45 -38.01 3.70
CA MET A 1 28.40 -37.22 4.35
C MET A 1 27.09 -37.99 4.26
N GLN A 2 26.32 -38.03 5.36
CA GLN A 2 24.97 -38.58 5.33
C GLN A 2 24.02 -37.50 4.88
N TYR A 3 23.08 -37.83 3.95
CA TYR A 3 22.05 -36.92 3.51
C TYR A 3 21.17 -36.46 4.70
N MET A 4 20.87 -35.18 4.78
CA MET A 4 19.94 -34.61 5.76
C MET A 4 19.00 -33.62 5.09
N GLY A 5 17.71 -33.71 5.44
CA GLY A 5 16.71 -32.74 5.00
C GLY A 5 16.86 -31.39 5.72
N LEU A 6 16.42 -30.29 5.08
CA LEU A 6 16.53 -28.93 5.61
C LEU A 6 15.90 -28.81 7.01
N ASN A 7 14.71 -29.38 7.23
CA ASN A 7 14.02 -29.35 8.51
C ASN A 7 14.77 -30.17 9.59
N GLU A 8 15.43 -31.26 9.23
CA GLU A 8 16.27 -32.05 10.12
C GLU A 8 17.52 -31.28 10.58
N ILE A 9 18.16 -30.57 9.66
CA ILE A 9 19.34 -29.73 9.94
C ILE A 9 18.96 -28.62 10.93
N ARG A 10 17.81 -27.93 10.70
CA ARG A 10 17.30 -26.91 11.61
C ARG A 10 17.15 -27.46 13.02
N GLU A 11 16.46 -28.58 13.17
CA GLU A 11 16.20 -29.17 14.47
C GLU A 11 17.50 -29.65 15.18
N LYS A 12 18.42 -30.26 14.44
CA LYS A 12 19.72 -30.66 14.98
C LYS A 12 20.54 -29.49 15.53
N TYR A 13 20.50 -28.35 14.83
CA TYR A 13 21.20 -27.14 15.28
C TYR A 13 20.60 -26.60 16.58
N LEU A 14 19.30 -26.41 16.59
CA LEU A 14 18.60 -25.86 17.76
C LEU A 14 18.75 -26.76 18.98
N SER A 15 18.53 -28.06 18.81
CA SER A 15 18.72 -29.06 19.90
C SER A 15 20.16 -29.16 20.39
N PHE A 16 21.15 -29.00 19.47
CA PHE A 16 22.55 -28.97 19.86
C PHE A 16 22.86 -27.80 20.80
N PHE A 17 22.40 -26.60 20.46
CA PHE A 17 22.65 -25.44 21.30
C PHE A 17 21.78 -25.41 22.57
N GLU A 18 20.59 -26.02 22.57
CA GLU A 18 19.84 -26.29 23.81
C GLU A 18 20.67 -27.19 24.76
N SER A 19 21.36 -28.21 24.24
CA SER A 19 22.25 -29.07 25.04
C SER A 19 23.45 -28.31 25.63
N LYS A 20 23.84 -27.18 25.04
CA LYS A 20 24.86 -26.26 25.54
C LYS A 20 24.30 -25.18 26.48
N GLY A 21 23.02 -25.29 26.86
CA GLY A 21 22.33 -24.41 27.82
C GLY A 21 21.71 -23.14 27.22
N HIS A 22 21.57 -23.06 25.88
CA HIS A 22 20.89 -21.96 25.24
C HIS A 22 19.36 -22.09 25.38
N LEU A 23 18.69 -20.96 25.54
CA LEU A 23 17.24 -20.87 25.40
C LEU A 23 16.88 -20.81 23.94
N ARG A 24 16.08 -21.76 23.45
CA ARG A 24 15.53 -21.71 22.11
C ARG A 24 14.45 -20.65 22.04
N LEU A 25 14.61 -19.69 21.15
CA LEU A 25 13.62 -18.68 20.83
C LEU A 25 12.96 -19.01 19.49
N GLU A 26 11.69 -18.67 19.39
CA GLU A 26 10.98 -18.67 18.10
C GLU A 26 11.56 -17.60 17.17
N SER A 27 11.35 -17.77 15.88
CA SER A 27 11.71 -16.75 14.90
C SER A 27 10.89 -15.48 15.12
N PHE A 28 11.56 -14.35 15.18
CA PHE A 28 10.87 -13.06 15.18
C PHE A 28 10.23 -12.78 13.82
N PRO A 29 9.14 -11.99 13.78
CA PRO A 29 8.56 -11.55 12.52
C PRO A 29 9.57 -10.82 11.63
N LEU A 30 9.42 -10.93 10.31
CA LEU A 30 10.22 -10.20 9.33
C LEU A 30 10.09 -8.68 9.46
N VAL A 31 8.98 -8.21 10.05
CA VAL A 31 8.74 -6.80 10.34
C VAL A 31 9.45 -6.41 11.62
N PRO A 32 10.49 -5.54 11.57
CA PRO A 32 11.24 -5.16 12.76
C PRO A 32 10.36 -4.42 13.75
N GLN A 33 10.48 -4.79 15.02
CA GLN A 33 9.83 -4.11 16.14
C GLN A 33 10.77 -3.03 16.70
N ASN A 34 10.32 -1.76 16.69
CA ASN A 34 11.06 -0.62 17.27
C ASN A 34 12.40 -0.25 16.59
N ASP A 35 12.73 -0.81 15.44
CA ASP A 35 13.91 -0.41 14.64
C ASP A 35 13.45 0.20 13.31
N LYS A 36 13.63 1.51 13.16
CA LYS A 36 13.29 2.25 11.93
C LYS A 36 14.44 2.28 10.93
N SER A 37 15.62 1.77 11.27
CA SER A 37 16.80 1.79 10.41
C SER A 37 16.73 0.75 9.29
N ILE A 38 15.89 -0.29 9.45
CA ILE A 38 15.74 -1.36 8.48
C ILE A 38 14.26 -1.58 8.12
N LEU A 39 14.02 -1.96 6.87
CA LEU A 39 12.67 -2.26 6.39
C LEU A 39 12.20 -3.66 6.82
N LEU A 40 13.09 -4.63 6.72
CA LEU A 40 12.84 -6.05 7.01
C LEU A 40 14.04 -6.64 7.75
N ILE A 41 13.81 -7.64 8.59
CA ILE A 41 14.87 -8.36 9.29
C ILE A 41 15.76 -9.06 8.25
N ASN A 42 17.04 -8.80 8.30
CA ASN A 42 18.05 -9.27 7.35
C ASN A 42 19.18 -10.11 7.96
N ALA A 43 19.19 -10.24 9.28
CA ALA A 43 20.15 -11.05 10.03
C ALA A 43 19.58 -11.55 11.36
N GLY A 44 20.14 -12.62 11.88
CA GLY A 44 19.69 -13.27 13.12
C GLY A 44 19.78 -12.37 14.35
N MET A 45 20.82 -11.53 14.44
CA MET A 45 21.04 -10.63 15.56
C MET A 45 20.13 -9.40 15.56
N THR A 46 19.56 -9.04 14.42
CA THR A 46 18.80 -7.78 14.27
C THR A 46 17.69 -7.61 15.31
N PRO A 47 16.81 -8.59 15.55
CA PRO A 47 15.79 -8.46 16.58
C PRO A 47 16.36 -8.51 18.02
N LEU A 48 17.61 -8.94 18.18
CA LEU A 48 18.28 -9.09 19.48
C LEU A 48 19.17 -7.90 19.83
N LYS A 49 19.32 -6.89 18.96
CA LYS A 49 20.12 -5.69 19.21
C LYS A 49 19.94 -5.07 20.60
N PRO A 50 18.73 -4.93 21.17
CA PRO A 50 18.56 -4.36 22.50
C PRO A 50 19.26 -5.13 23.61
N TYR A 51 19.47 -6.44 23.44
CA TYR A 51 20.22 -7.28 24.41
C TYR A 51 21.72 -7.07 24.29
N PHE A 52 22.24 -6.89 23.08
CA PHE A 52 23.66 -6.60 22.85
C PHE A 52 24.08 -5.24 23.37
N THR A 53 23.18 -4.26 23.28
CA THR A 53 23.43 -2.89 23.74
C THR A 53 23.12 -2.68 25.24
N GLY A 54 22.56 -3.70 25.91
CA GLY A 54 22.15 -3.60 27.30
C GLY A 54 20.89 -2.75 27.54
N GLN A 55 20.21 -2.30 26.49
CA GLN A 55 18.94 -1.56 26.58
C GLN A 55 17.82 -2.43 27.18
N GLN A 56 17.88 -3.74 26.95
CA GLN A 56 16.96 -4.71 27.55
C GLN A 56 17.73 -5.88 28.11
N LYS A 57 17.22 -6.45 29.21
CA LYS A 57 17.77 -7.68 29.78
C LYS A 57 17.33 -8.87 28.93
N PRO A 58 18.26 -9.73 28.45
CA PRO A 58 17.89 -10.90 27.68
C PRO A 58 17.13 -11.90 28.58
N PRO A 59 16.23 -12.72 28.01
CA PRO A 59 15.49 -13.75 28.76
C PRO A 59 16.42 -14.82 29.34
N ARG A 60 17.58 -15.05 28.71
CA ARG A 60 18.71 -15.85 29.18
C ARG A 60 19.99 -15.31 28.53
N THR A 61 21.15 -15.48 29.20
CA THR A 61 22.44 -15.00 28.66
C THR A 61 22.91 -15.79 27.44
N ARG A 62 22.33 -16.96 27.18
CA ARG A 62 22.55 -17.82 26.00
C ARG A 62 21.21 -18.05 25.31
N VAL A 63 21.11 -17.69 24.05
CA VAL A 63 19.91 -17.98 23.23
C VAL A 63 20.31 -18.59 21.89
N THR A 64 19.40 -19.37 21.32
CA THR A 64 19.53 -19.88 19.95
C THR A 64 18.22 -19.72 19.21
N THR A 65 18.29 -19.43 17.91
CA THR A 65 17.10 -19.25 17.08
C THR A 65 17.39 -19.62 15.63
N CYS A 66 16.34 -19.94 14.89
CA CYS A 66 16.34 -19.98 13.43
C CYS A 66 15.54 -18.80 12.95
N GLN A 67 16.20 -17.70 12.54
CA GLN A 67 15.56 -16.43 12.20
C GLN A 67 15.23 -16.35 10.72
N LYS A 68 13.98 -16.03 10.39
CA LYS A 68 13.52 -15.63 9.06
C LYS A 68 14.21 -14.34 8.65
N CYS A 69 14.80 -14.29 7.46
CA CYS A 69 15.52 -13.14 6.94
C CYS A 69 15.13 -12.81 5.50
N ILE A 70 15.09 -11.52 5.17
CA ILE A 70 14.92 -11.01 3.80
C ILE A 70 16.07 -10.07 3.47
N ARG A 71 16.78 -10.37 2.36
CA ARG A 71 17.83 -9.51 1.80
C ARG A 71 17.40 -8.94 0.46
N THR A 72 17.05 -7.67 0.43
CA THR A 72 16.56 -6.97 -0.77
C THR A 72 17.62 -6.68 -1.83
N PRO A 73 18.93 -6.45 -1.51
CA PRO A 73 19.96 -6.26 -2.53
C PRO A 73 20.17 -7.49 -3.41
N ASP A 74 19.80 -8.69 -2.96
CA ASP A 74 20.00 -9.93 -3.68
C ASP A 74 18.90 -10.21 -4.73
N ILE A 75 17.80 -9.45 -4.73
CA ILE A 75 16.63 -9.70 -5.62
C ILE A 75 17.03 -9.82 -7.09
N GLU A 76 17.95 -8.98 -7.57
CA GLU A 76 18.38 -8.97 -8.98
C GLU A 76 19.31 -10.14 -9.32
N ARG A 77 19.99 -10.70 -8.31
CA ARG A 77 20.88 -11.86 -8.48
C ARG A 77 20.15 -13.20 -8.47
N VAL A 78 18.91 -13.20 -7.92
CA VAL A 78 18.07 -14.41 -7.87
C VAL A 78 17.78 -14.93 -9.26
N GLY A 79 17.98 -16.24 -9.41
CA GLY A 79 17.84 -16.95 -10.68
C GLY A 79 19.15 -17.05 -11.48
N HIS A 80 20.05 -16.06 -11.38
CA HIS A 80 21.31 -15.99 -12.13
C HIS A 80 22.48 -16.65 -11.41
N THR A 81 22.40 -16.80 -10.10
CA THR A 81 23.42 -17.46 -9.27
C THR A 81 22.85 -18.66 -8.53
N SER A 82 23.73 -19.56 -8.10
CA SER A 82 23.35 -20.77 -7.37
C SER A 82 23.06 -20.54 -5.89
N ARG A 83 23.54 -19.43 -5.33
CA ARG A 83 23.65 -19.19 -3.87
C ARG A 83 22.86 -17.99 -3.34
N HIS A 84 22.23 -17.17 -4.20
CA HIS A 84 21.46 -16.02 -3.79
C HIS A 84 19.96 -16.32 -3.79
N GLY A 85 19.33 -16.02 -2.65
CA GLY A 85 17.88 -16.04 -2.44
C GLY A 85 17.47 -14.81 -1.67
N THR A 86 16.27 -14.32 -1.92
CA THR A 86 15.71 -13.17 -1.22
C THR A 86 15.34 -13.53 0.22
N PHE A 87 14.64 -14.64 0.43
CA PHE A 87 14.32 -15.20 1.72
C PHE A 87 15.29 -16.33 2.07
N PHE A 88 15.78 -16.34 3.29
CA PHE A 88 16.57 -17.44 3.85
C PHE A 88 16.37 -17.52 5.35
N GLU A 89 16.75 -18.68 5.92
CA GLU A 89 16.72 -18.92 7.33
C GLU A 89 18.15 -18.85 7.89
N MET A 90 18.33 -18.02 8.93
CA MET A 90 19.61 -17.87 9.61
C MET A 90 19.57 -18.56 10.97
N LEU A 91 20.33 -19.61 11.10
CA LEU A 91 20.58 -20.29 12.37
C LEU A 91 21.61 -19.49 13.18
N GLY A 92 21.30 -19.20 14.43
CA GLY A 92 22.14 -18.37 15.29
C GLY A 92 22.22 -18.87 16.71
N ASN A 93 23.41 -18.80 17.30
CA ASN A 93 23.63 -18.93 18.73
C ASN A 93 24.30 -17.67 19.26
N PHE A 94 23.79 -17.16 20.36
CA PHE A 94 24.10 -15.85 20.89
C PHE A 94 24.52 -15.94 22.36
N SER A 95 25.52 -15.12 22.73
CA SER A 95 25.97 -14.93 24.11
C SER A 95 25.91 -13.45 24.47
N PHE A 96 25.25 -13.15 25.57
CA PHE A 96 25.16 -11.79 26.11
C PHE A 96 26.04 -11.70 27.36
N GLY A 97 27.38 -11.58 27.15
CA GLY A 97 28.38 -11.51 28.22
C GLY A 97 28.55 -12.79 29.04
N ASP A 98 28.29 -13.94 28.47
CA ASP A 98 28.41 -15.25 29.14
C ASP A 98 29.65 -16.02 28.64
N TYR A 99 29.64 -16.50 27.39
CA TYR A 99 30.78 -17.17 26.76
C TYR A 99 31.30 -16.31 25.57
N PHE A 100 32.53 -16.62 25.14
CA PHE A 100 33.16 -15.86 24.07
C PHE A 100 33.87 -16.79 23.05
N LYS A 101 34.97 -16.35 22.44
CA LYS A 101 35.64 -17.01 21.33
C LYS A 101 35.88 -18.51 21.51
N ARG A 102 36.43 -18.94 22.67
CA ARG A 102 36.83 -20.37 22.92
C ARG A 102 35.67 -21.32 22.84
N GLU A 103 34.58 -21.00 23.53
CA GLU A 103 33.40 -21.85 23.53
C GLU A 103 32.71 -21.79 22.18
N ALA A 104 32.59 -20.59 21.58
CA ALA A 104 31.93 -20.41 20.28
C ALA A 104 32.61 -21.24 19.19
N THR A 105 33.94 -21.15 19.09
CA THR A 105 34.72 -21.89 18.08
C THR A 105 34.72 -23.40 18.35
N ALA A 106 34.87 -23.81 19.61
CA ALA A 106 34.83 -25.20 19.97
C ALA A 106 33.49 -25.87 19.68
N TRP A 107 32.37 -25.18 19.98
CA TRP A 107 31.02 -25.69 19.69
C TRP A 107 30.71 -25.66 18.19
N ALA A 108 31.15 -24.62 17.47
CA ALA A 108 31.01 -24.60 16.03
C ALA A 108 31.73 -25.77 15.37
N TRP A 109 32.97 -26.04 15.76
CA TRP A 109 33.75 -27.20 15.28
C TRP A 109 33.13 -28.54 15.65
N GLU A 110 32.64 -28.66 16.88
CA GLU A 110 31.93 -29.87 17.35
C GLU A 110 30.67 -30.08 16.50
N PHE A 111 29.89 -29.04 16.23
CA PHE A 111 28.68 -29.16 15.45
C PHE A 111 28.98 -29.62 14.03
N VAL A 112 29.89 -28.96 13.33
CA VAL A 112 30.17 -29.28 11.92
C VAL A 112 30.84 -30.62 11.74
N THR A 113 31.73 -31.05 12.70
CA THR A 113 32.51 -32.28 12.54
C THR A 113 31.84 -33.50 13.16
N LYS A 114 31.17 -33.35 14.34
CA LYS A 114 30.58 -34.48 15.06
C LYS A 114 29.08 -34.63 14.79
N VAL A 115 28.34 -33.53 14.72
CA VAL A 115 26.88 -33.56 14.50
C VAL A 115 26.54 -33.65 13.03
N MET A 116 27.11 -32.76 12.22
CA MET A 116 26.89 -32.75 10.78
C MET A 116 27.79 -33.75 10.04
N GLN A 117 28.87 -34.19 10.65
CA GLN A 117 29.84 -35.14 10.10
C GLN A 117 30.42 -34.71 8.75
N LEU A 118 30.69 -33.38 8.62
CA LEU A 118 31.40 -32.86 7.47
C LEU A 118 32.84 -33.34 7.45
N PRO A 119 33.40 -33.73 6.30
CA PRO A 119 34.79 -34.14 6.15
C PRO A 119 35.70 -32.97 6.49
N VAL A 120 36.57 -33.18 7.49
CA VAL A 120 37.47 -32.17 8.06
C VAL A 120 38.43 -31.60 7.00
N ASP A 121 38.89 -32.44 6.07
CA ASP A 121 39.74 -32.05 4.93
C ASP A 121 39.11 -31.09 3.93
N LYS A 122 37.79 -30.90 4.04
CA LYS A 122 37.04 -29.94 3.20
C LYS A 122 36.57 -28.70 3.96
N ILE A 123 36.85 -28.58 5.25
CA ILE A 123 36.48 -27.44 6.06
C ILE A 123 37.65 -26.46 6.15
N TYR A 124 37.38 -25.20 5.80
CA TYR A 124 38.34 -24.10 5.90
C TYR A 124 37.76 -23.04 6.83
N VAL A 125 38.62 -22.29 7.51
CA VAL A 125 38.26 -21.22 8.42
C VAL A 125 38.99 -19.93 8.01
N THR A 126 38.30 -18.82 8.12
CA THR A 126 38.94 -17.51 8.00
C THR A 126 38.89 -16.77 9.33
N VAL A 127 39.86 -15.93 9.60
CA VAL A 127 39.92 -15.06 10.77
C VAL A 127 40.32 -13.66 10.34
N TYR A 128 39.89 -12.67 11.11
CA TYR A 128 40.35 -11.29 10.89
C TYR A 128 41.86 -11.19 11.02
N GLN A 129 42.52 -10.49 10.12
CA GLN A 129 43.96 -10.44 9.99
C GLN A 129 44.70 -10.08 11.29
N ASP A 130 44.11 -9.21 12.13
CA ASP A 130 44.68 -8.72 13.39
C ASP A 130 44.13 -9.48 14.62
N ASP A 131 43.37 -10.55 14.44
CA ASP A 131 42.82 -11.36 15.51
C ASP A 131 43.69 -12.60 15.76
N ASP A 132 44.85 -12.41 16.37
CA ASP A 132 45.78 -13.51 16.73
C ASP A 132 45.16 -14.48 17.71
N GLU A 133 44.31 -14.00 18.61
CA GLU A 133 43.63 -14.85 19.59
C GLU A 133 42.72 -15.86 18.90
N ALA A 134 41.89 -15.44 17.94
CA ALA A 134 41.02 -16.32 17.18
C ALA A 134 41.86 -17.35 16.38
N TYR A 135 42.95 -16.91 15.73
CA TYR A 135 43.86 -17.80 14.99
C TYR A 135 44.44 -18.86 15.89
N ASP A 136 44.93 -18.48 17.08
CA ASP A 136 45.51 -19.39 18.04
C ASP A 136 44.49 -20.40 18.61
N ILE A 137 43.28 -19.94 18.87
CA ILE A 137 42.18 -20.83 19.32
C ILE A 137 41.89 -21.87 18.24
N TRP A 138 41.70 -21.47 16.98
CA TRP A 138 41.40 -22.39 15.90
C TRP A 138 42.52 -23.42 15.68
N THR A 139 43.78 -22.96 15.67
CA THR A 139 44.91 -23.84 15.31
C THR A 139 45.47 -24.65 16.47
N LYS A 140 45.51 -24.07 17.69
CA LYS A 140 46.18 -24.70 18.83
C LYS A 140 45.19 -25.39 19.80
N GLU A 141 43.99 -24.82 20.00
CA GLU A 141 43.02 -25.35 20.95
C GLU A 141 42.00 -26.27 20.25
N VAL A 142 41.41 -25.81 19.14
CA VAL A 142 40.46 -26.59 18.35
C VAL A 142 41.17 -27.63 17.49
N GLY A 143 42.38 -27.33 17.02
CA GLY A 143 43.24 -28.26 16.29
C GLY A 143 42.97 -28.29 14.78
N VAL A 144 42.47 -27.21 14.20
CA VAL A 144 42.34 -27.06 12.74
C VAL A 144 43.76 -26.95 12.15
N ASP A 145 44.00 -27.65 11.05
CA ASP A 145 45.29 -27.58 10.34
C ASP A 145 45.54 -26.10 9.95
N PRO A 146 46.73 -25.52 10.29
CA PRO A 146 47.04 -24.14 9.92
C PRO A 146 46.92 -23.83 8.42
N SER A 147 47.10 -24.83 7.55
CA SER A 147 46.88 -24.67 6.10
C SER A 147 45.42 -24.46 5.69
N HIS A 148 44.52 -24.79 6.59
CA HIS A 148 43.06 -24.58 6.43
C HIS A 148 42.55 -23.28 7.11
N VAL A 149 43.43 -22.50 7.72
CA VAL A 149 43.10 -21.23 8.38
C VAL A 149 43.71 -20.05 7.61
N SER A 150 42.89 -19.19 7.05
CA SER A 150 43.30 -18.02 6.29
C SER A 150 43.02 -16.74 7.09
N ARG A 151 43.90 -15.72 6.92
CA ARG A 151 43.73 -14.38 7.49
C ARG A 151 43.22 -13.46 6.40
N LEU A 152 42.07 -12.84 6.61
CA LEU A 152 41.47 -11.89 5.66
C LEU A 152 41.30 -10.50 6.30
N GLY A 153 41.11 -9.51 5.45
CA GLY A 153 40.97 -8.12 5.82
C GLY A 153 39.62 -7.77 6.48
N LYS A 154 39.46 -6.47 6.70
CA LYS A 154 38.23 -5.94 7.32
C LYS A 154 37.00 -6.17 6.45
N GLU A 155 37.14 -6.19 5.15
CA GLU A 155 36.04 -6.38 4.21
C GLU A 155 35.37 -7.75 4.35
N ASP A 156 36.14 -8.78 4.71
CA ASP A 156 35.66 -10.16 4.83
C ASP A 156 35.41 -10.58 6.30
N ASN A 157 36.37 -10.29 7.19
CA ASN A 157 36.36 -10.83 8.56
C ASN A 157 36.16 -9.77 9.67
N PHE A 158 35.43 -8.69 9.40
CA PHE A 158 34.97 -7.76 10.42
C PHE A 158 33.52 -7.37 10.17
N TRP A 159 32.64 -7.78 11.06
CA TRP A 159 31.21 -7.52 10.91
C TRP A 159 30.82 -6.19 11.58
N GLU A 160 30.19 -5.32 10.81
CA GLU A 160 29.58 -4.06 11.29
C GLU A 160 28.34 -3.73 10.44
N HIS A 161 27.34 -3.11 11.06
CA HIS A 161 26.15 -2.66 10.37
C HIS A 161 25.68 -1.32 10.92
N GLY A 162 26.22 -0.25 10.35
CA GLY A 162 25.94 1.13 10.78
C GLY A 162 26.41 1.39 12.20
N GLU A 163 25.60 2.12 12.98
CA GLU A 163 25.83 2.38 14.40
C GLU A 163 25.45 1.17 15.24
N GLY A 164 26.31 0.77 16.18
CA GLY A 164 26.01 -0.31 17.12
C GLY A 164 27.11 -1.33 17.34
N PRO A 165 26.78 -2.49 17.98
CA PRO A 165 27.72 -3.55 18.30
C PRO A 165 28.38 -4.14 17.05
N CYS A 166 29.70 -4.32 17.09
CA CYS A 166 30.50 -4.85 15.98
C CYS A 166 31.76 -5.56 16.48
N GLY A 167 32.45 -6.24 15.56
CA GLY A 167 33.72 -6.90 15.92
C GLY A 167 34.29 -7.78 14.81
N PRO A 168 35.52 -8.30 15.01
CA PRO A 168 36.10 -9.28 14.11
C PRO A 168 35.27 -10.56 14.09
N CYS A 169 35.38 -11.31 13.01
CA CYS A 169 34.66 -12.56 12.87
C CYS A 169 35.54 -13.68 12.31
N SER A 170 35.12 -14.92 12.52
CA SER A 170 35.63 -16.10 11.86
C SER A 170 34.53 -16.71 11.01
N GLU A 171 34.86 -17.04 9.78
CA GLU A 171 33.93 -17.69 8.87
C GLU A 171 34.33 -19.13 8.59
N ILE A 172 33.37 -20.02 8.47
CA ILE A 172 33.59 -21.44 8.15
C ILE A 172 33.11 -21.69 6.73
N TYR A 173 34.01 -22.21 5.92
CA TYR A 173 33.85 -22.52 4.51
C TYR A 173 33.89 -24.02 4.27
N PHE A 174 33.18 -24.45 3.22
CA PHE A 174 33.25 -25.81 2.71
C PHE A 174 33.84 -25.80 1.29
N ASP A 175 34.91 -26.58 1.05
CA ASP A 175 35.51 -26.78 -0.27
C ASP A 175 34.71 -27.82 -1.06
N ARG A 176 34.05 -27.35 -2.11
CA ARG A 176 33.21 -28.16 -2.99
C ARG A 176 34.00 -28.87 -4.09
N GLY A 177 35.29 -28.61 -4.18
CA GLY A 177 36.19 -29.22 -5.13
C GLY A 177 36.71 -28.21 -6.17
N VAL A 178 37.88 -28.51 -6.71
CA VAL A 178 38.61 -27.65 -7.69
C VAL A 178 37.84 -27.45 -9.00
N GLU A 179 36.99 -28.42 -9.34
CA GLU A 179 36.14 -28.38 -10.53
C GLU A 179 35.09 -27.27 -10.51
N ARG A 180 34.79 -26.76 -9.33
CA ARG A 180 33.87 -25.61 -9.12
C ARG A 180 34.57 -24.29 -8.87
N GLY A 181 35.89 -24.32 -8.93
CA GLY A 181 36.73 -23.14 -8.75
C GLY A 181 36.79 -22.25 -9.99
N CYS A 182 37.31 -21.04 -9.80
CA CYS A 182 37.53 -20.07 -10.89
C CYS A 182 38.70 -20.43 -11.82
N GLY A 183 39.43 -21.52 -11.57
CA GLY A 183 40.62 -21.94 -12.32
C GLY A 183 41.84 -21.01 -12.15
N LYS A 184 41.77 -19.98 -11.30
CA LYS A 184 42.90 -19.07 -11.07
C LYS A 184 43.88 -19.66 -10.06
N PRO A 185 45.21 -19.49 -10.26
CA PRO A 185 46.19 -19.81 -9.24
C PRO A 185 45.90 -19.02 -7.98
N GLY A 186 45.93 -19.68 -6.81
CA GLY A 186 45.64 -19.02 -5.51
C GLY A 186 44.16 -18.94 -5.14
N CYS A 187 43.27 -19.70 -5.80
CA CYS A 187 41.88 -19.82 -5.36
C CYS A 187 41.80 -20.36 -3.93
N ALA A 188 41.34 -19.56 -2.99
CA ALA A 188 41.30 -19.81 -1.54
C ALA A 188 39.95 -19.29 -0.96
N PRO A 189 39.62 -19.55 0.33
CA PRO A 189 38.50 -18.91 1.02
C PRO A 189 38.55 -17.39 0.86
N GLY A 190 37.39 -16.76 0.65
CA GLY A 190 37.28 -15.36 0.26
C GLY A 190 37.25 -15.11 -1.26
N CYS A 191 37.52 -16.16 -2.09
CA CYS A 191 37.34 -16.05 -3.54
C CYS A 191 35.84 -16.06 -3.90
N ASP A 192 35.42 -15.13 -4.76
CA ASP A 192 34.01 -15.01 -5.21
C ASP A 192 33.61 -16.08 -6.24
N CYS A 193 34.14 -17.31 -6.11
CA CYS A 193 33.75 -18.45 -6.93
C CYS A 193 32.96 -19.49 -6.15
N ASP A 194 32.40 -20.49 -6.84
CA ASP A 194 31.54 -21.50 -6.24
C ASP A 194 32.30 -22.67 -5.55
N ARG A 195 33.65 -22.61 -5.45
CA ARG A 195 34.45 -23.64 -4.79
C ARG A 195 34.32 -23.58 -3.27
N PHE A 196 34.66 -22.41 -2.68
CA PHE A 196 34.64 -22.22 -1.24
C PHE A 196 33.35 -21.53 -0.85
N VAL A 197 32.42 -22.28 -0.26
CA VAL A 197 31.12 -21.76 0.16
C VAL A 197 31.18 -21.45 1.66
N GLU A 198 31.15 -20.15 1.99
CA GLU A 198 30.89 -19.70 3.35
C GLU A 198 29.47 -20.11 3.75
N PHE A 199 29.36 -20.83 4.87
CA PHE A 199 28.04 -21.23 5.38
C PHE A 199 27.78 -20.80 6.82
N TRP A 200 28.82 -20.45 7.60
CA TRP A 200 28.70 -20.01 8.99
C TRP A 200 29.65 -18.88 9.31
N ASN A 201 29.14 -17.78 9.86
CA ASN A 201 29.93 -16.67 10.37
C ASN A 201 29.80 -16.56 11.89
N LEU A 202 30.92 -16.48 12.62
CA LEU A 202 31.02 -16.31 14.06
C LEU A 202 31.56 -14.92 14.37
N VAL A 203 30.70 -14.01 14.78
CA VAL A 203 31.06 -12.60 15.08
C VAL A 203 31.41 -12.47 16.57
N PHE A 204 32.59 -11.98 16.85
CA PHE A 204 33.11 -11.71 18.20
C PHE A 204 32.83 -10.24 18.53
N THR A 205 31.59 -9.97 18.94
CA THR A 205 31.13 -8.60 19.20
C THR A 205 31.79 -8.04 20.44
N GLN A 206 32.78 -7.18 20.26
CA GLN A 206 33.58 -6.59 21.33
C GLN A 206 33.72 -5.07 21.24
N PHE A 207 33.20 -4.45 20.21
CA PHE A 207 33.22 -3.01 19.99
C PHE A 207 31.81 -2.47 19.74
N ASN A 208 31.64 -1.17 19.97
CA ASN A 208 30.50 -0.39 19.54
C ASN A 208 30.97 0.69 18.56
N ASN A 209 30.41 0.71 17.36
CA ASN A 209 30.63 1.72 16.33
C ASN A 209 29.67 2.89 16.53
N ASP A 210 30.16 4.11 16.52
CA ASP A 210 29.37 5.35 16.63
C ASP A 210 28.76 5.81 15.29
N GLY A 211 28.88 5.01 14.26
CA GLY A 211 28.44 5.35 12.91
C GLY A 211 29.35 6.33 12.15
N LYS A 212 30.42 6.82 12.81
CA LYS A 212 31.43 7.74 12.23
C LYS A 212 32.80 7.06 12.07
N GLY A 213 32.87 5.77 12.34
CA GLY A 213 34.09 4.99 12.23
C GLY A 213 34.94 4.94 13.50
N ASN A 214 34.41 5.42 14.63
CA ASN A 214 35.10 5.27 15.92
C ASN A 214 34.55 4.05 16.66
N TYR A 215 35.47 3.23 17.19
CA TYR A 215 35.16 1.99 17.89
C TYR A 215 35.48 2.12 19.36
N THR A 216 34.49 1.95 20.22
CA THR A 216 34.67 1.85 21.67
C THR A 216 34.50 0.41 22.10
N ARG A 217 35.37 -0.06 23.03
CA ARG A 217 35.26 -1.44 23.51
C ARG A 217 34.05 -1.60 24.42
N LEU A 218 33.26 -2.66 24.21
CA LEU A 218 32.13 -3.01 25.05
C LEU A 218 32.62 -3.47 26.43
N GLU A 219 31.87 -3.19 27.51
CA GLU A 219 32.16 -3.70 28.85
C GLU A 219 32.11 -5.20 28.90
N LYS A 220 31.19 -5.84 28.20
CA LYS A 220 31.04 -7.27 28.05
C LYS A 220 31.09 -7.64 26.58
N CYS A 221 31.96 -8.61 26.28
CA CYS A 221 32.00 -9.19 24.94
C CYS A 221 30.81 -10.13 24.72
N ASN A 222 30.30 -10.14 23.51
CA ASN A 222 29.14 -10.94 23.13
C ASN A 222 29.50 -11.84 21.95
N ILE A 223 28.70 -12.87 21.73
CA ILE A 223 28.76 -13.73 20.55
C ILE A 223 27.48 -13.54 19.75
N ASP A 224 27.67 -13.28 18.46
CA ASP A 224 26.66 -13.31 17.44
C ASP A 224 27.10 -14.29 16.36
N THR A 225 26.27 -15.28 16.03
CA THR A 225 26.60 -16.18 14.92
C THR A 225 25.45 -16.26 13.93
N GLY A 226 25.81 -16.43 12.66
CA GLY A 226 24.87 -16.59 11.57
C GLY A 226 25.26 -17.68 10.62
N MET A 227 24.51 -18.78 10.58
CA MET A 227 24.68 -19.86 9.63
C MET A 227 23.48 -19.92 8.67
N GLY A 228 23.76 -19.86 7.37
CA GLY A 228 22.71 -20.02 6.37
C GLY A 228 22.22 -21.47 6.32
N LEU A 229 20.97 -21.69 6.72
CA LEU A 229 20.37 -23.03 6.75
C LEU A 229 20.36 -23.66 5.36
N GLU A 230 19.95 -22.91 4.35
CA GLU A 230 19.89 -23.37 2.94
C GLU A 230 21.31 -23.69 2.41
N ARG A 231 22.32 -22.89 2.77
CA ARG A 231 23.72 -23.14 2.37
C ARG A 231 24.24 -24.44 3.00
N LEU A 232 24.00 -24.67 4.28
CA LEU A 232 24.37 -25.93 4.93
C LEU A 232 23.59 -27.10 4.34
N ALA A 233 22.30 -26.93 4.01
CA ALA A 233 21.50 -27.95 3.36
C ALA A 233 22.05 -28.31 1.97
N CYS A 234 22.48 -27.33 1.15
CA CYS A 234 23.17 -27.61 -0.11
C CYS A 234 24.39 -28.53 0.08
N ILE A 235 25.22 -28.25 1.10
CA ILE A 235 26.40 -29.04 1.41
C ILE A 235 25.99 -30.46 1.82
N MET A 236 25.04 -30.59 2.76
CA MET A 236 24.61 -31.89 3.30
C MET A 236 23.90 -32.78 2.28
N GLN A 237 23.19 -32.16 1.34
CA GLN A 237 22.44 -32.85 0.29
C GLN A 237 23.31 -33.06 -0.97
N GLY A 238 24.52 -32.46 -1.02
CA GLY A 238 25.43 -32.59 -2.16
C GLY A 238 24.90 -31.96 -3.44
N VAL A 239 24.11 -30.89 -3.33
CA VAL A 239 23.48 -30.21 -4.46
C VAL A 239 24.19 -28.89 -4.80
N ASP A 240 24.03 -28.43 -6.04
CA ASP A 240 24.78 -27.30 -6.56
C ASP A 240 24.14 -25.94 -6.30
N SER A 241 22.83 -25.94 -6.14
CA SER A 241 22.07 -24.73 -5.97
C SER A 241 21.11 -24.84 -4.78
N LEU A 242 20.85 -23.71 -4.14
CA LEU A 242 19.81 -23.64 -3.11
C LEU A 242 18.42 -24.05 -3.63
N PHE A 243 18.19 -23.93 -4.95
CA PHE A 243 16.93 -24.33 -5.59
C PHE A 243 16.81 -25.86 -5.75
N ASP A 244 17.89 -26.60 -5.51
CA ASP A 244 17.91 -28.06 -5.50
C ASP A 244 17.75 -28.66 -4.10
N VAL A 245 17.74 -27.81 -3.04
CA VAL A 245 17.47 -28.23 -1.67
C VAL A 245 16.04 -28.78 -1.58
N ASP A 246 15.88 -29.88 -0.86
CA ASP A 246 14.65 -30.70 -0.80
C ASP A 246 13.34 -29.89 -0.71
N THR A 247 13.18 -29.04 0.29
CA THR A 247 11.96 -28.24 0.49
C THR A 247 11.74 -27.20 -0.63
N ILE A 248 12.81 -26.58 -1.13
CA ILE A 248 12.77 -25.55 -2.18
C ILE A 248 12.51 -26.21 -3.53
N LYS A 249 13.15 -27.36 -3.80
CA LYS A 249 12.94 -28.17 -5.00
C LYS A 249 11.48 -28.57 -5.20
N ASN A 250 10.75 -28.86 -4.11
CA ASN A 250 9.32 -29.19 -4.18
C ASN A 250 8.48 -28.04 -4.74
N ILE A 251 8.85 -26.78 -4.43
CA ILE A 251 8.18 -25.59 -5.01
C ILE A 251 8.50 -25.50 -6.51
N THR A 252 9.77 -25.64 -6.88
CA THR A 252 10.22 -25.66 -8.29
C THR A 252 9.54 -26.78 -9.08
N ALA A 253 9.39 -27.97 -8.49
CA ALA A 253 8.71 -29.10 -9.11
C ALA A 253 7.23 -28.78 -9.41
N ARG A 254 6.49 -28.21 -8.44
CA ARG A 254 5.12 -27.79 -8.65
C ARG A 254 4.99 -26.74 -9.75
N LEU A 255 5.88 -25.77 -9.76
CA LEU A 255 5.93 -24.74 -10.80
C LEU A 255 6.25 -25.34 -12.20
N SER A 256 7.12 -26.34 -12.26
CA SER A 256 7.42 -27.07 -13.50
C SER A 256 6.17 -27.80 -14.03
N GLU A 257 5.35 -28.40 -13.15
CA GLU A 257 4.08 -29.00 -13.54
C GLU A 257 3.12 -27.94 -14.11
N LEU A 258 2.95 -26.80 -13.43
CA LEU A 258 2.05 -25.73 -13.85
C LEU A 258 2.44 -25.10 -15.19
N SER A 259 3.73 -24.98 -15.44
CA SER A 259 4.27 -24.38 -16.66
C SER A 259 4.50 -25.37 -17.80
N ALA A 260 4.43 -26.70 -17.53
CA ALA A 260 4.86 -27.76 -18.44
C ALA A 260 6.31 -27.56 -18.93
N LYS A 261 7.16 -26.90 -18.13
CA LYS A 261 8.59 -26.70 -18.40
C LYS A 261 9.42 -27.55 -17.44
N LYS A 262 10.54 -28.05 -17.94
CA LYS A 262 11.43 -28.90 -17.13
C LYS A 262 12.63 -28.09 -16.63
N TYR A 263 12.85 -28.13 -15.31
CA TYR A 263 14.05 -27.54 -14.70
C TYR A 263 15.31 -28.28 -15.19
N GLY A 264 16.34 -27.51 -15.58
CA GLY A 264 17.58 -28.02 -16.19
C GLY A 264 17.51 -28.13 -17.72
N GLU A 265 16.43 -27.67 -18.38
CA GLU A 265 16.29 -27.79 -19.84
C GLU A 265 16.93 -26.60 -20.57
N SER A 266 16.78 -25.38 -20.08
CA SER A 266 17.46 -24.19 -20.61
C SER A 266 17.75 -23.18 -19.55
N HIS A 267 18.79 -22.38 -19.72
CA HIS A 267 19.17 -21.33 -18.75
C HIS A 267 18.05 -20.32 -18.52
N GLU A 268 17.37 -19.85 -19.55
CA GLU A 268 16.30 -18.85 -19.45
C GLU A 268 15.07 -19.41 -18.70
N THR A 269 14.73 -20.68 -18.97
CA THR A 269 13.66 -21.37 -18.23
C THR A 269 14.03 -21.54 -16.77
N ASP A 270 15.28 -21.94 -16.48
CA ASP A 270 15.76 -22.15 -15.12
C ASP A 270 15.79 -20.85 -14.33
N VAL A 271 16.23 -19.74 -14.93
CA VAL A 271 16.16 -18.41 -14.30
C VAL A 271 14.73 -18.09 -13.89
N SER A 272 13.76 -18.27 -14.80
CA SER A 272 12.35 -17.98 -14.52
C SER A 272 11.78 -18.89 -13.43
N LEU A 273 12.09 -20.18 -13.44
CA LEU A 273 11.67 -21.13 -12.41
C LEU A 273 12.24 -20.78 -11.04
N ARG A 274 13.54 -20.42 -10.97
CA ARG A 274 14.20 -19.99 -9.72
C ARG A 274 13.62 -18.70 -9.17
N VAL A 275 13.41 -17.70 -10.04
CA VAL A 275 12.82 -16.41 -9.62
C VAL A 275 11.44 -16.60 -9.00
N VAL A 276 10.54 -17.34 -9.66
CA VAL A 276 9.20 -17.58 -9.12
C VAL A 276 9.28 -18.37 -7.81
N THR A 277 10.12 -19.41 -7.74
CA THR A 277 10.31 -20.23 -6.53
C THR A 277 10.79 -19.40 -5.34
N ASP A 278 11.81 -18.56 -5.50
CA ASP A 278 12.32 -17.68 -4.45
C ASP A 278 11.27 -16.67 -4.01
N HIS A 279 10.65 -16.00 -4.99
CA HIS A 279 9.76 -14.90 -4.70
C HIS A 279 8.46 -15.36 -4.05
N ILE A 280 7.91 -16.52 -4.46
CA ILE A 280 6.72 -17.03 -3.77
C ILE A 280 7.00 -17.46 -2.33
N ARG A 281 8.18 -18.06 -2.08
CA ARG A 281 8.63 -18.37 -0.72
C ARG A 281 8.75 -17.08 0.10
N SER A 282 9.45 -16.08 -0.42
CA SER A 282 9.65 -14.78 0.23
C SER A 282 8.33 -14.09 0.57
N THR A 283 7.43 -13.99 -0.41
CA THR A 283 6.16 -13.26 -0.27
C THR A 283 5.17 -13.98 0.63
N THR A 284 5.17 -15.30 0.65
CA THR A 284 4.37 -16.09 1.58
C THR A 284 4.71 -15.77 3.03
N PHE A 285 6.00 -15.74 3.39
CA PHE A 285 6.44 -15.37 4.73
C PHE A 285 6.21 -13.89 5.05
N MET A 286 6.43 -12.99 4.09
CA MET A 286 6.17 -11.56 4.29
C MET A 286 4.70 -11.28 4.60
N VAL A 287 3.78 -11.89 3.85
CA VAL A 287 2.33 -11.73 4.08
C VAL A 287 1.92 -12.37 5.41
N CYS A 288 2.46 -13.54 5.73
CA CYS A 288 2.24 -14.20 7.03
C CYS A 288 2.60 -13.28 8.21
N ASP A 289 3.70 -12.54 8.10
CA ASP A 289 4.18 -11.59 9.10
C ASP A 289 3.54 -10.20 9.00
N GLY A 290 2.45 -10.06 8.21
CA GLY A 290 1.59 -8.87 8.17
C GLY A 290 2.01 -7.78 7.18
N VAL A 291 2.93 -8.05 6.25
CA VAL A 291 3.24 -7.12 5.17
C VAL A 291 2.15 -7.17 4.11
N LEU A 292 1.62 -6.00 3.74
CA LEU A 292 0.65 -5.85 2.66
C LEU A 292 1.27 -5.12 1.46
N PRO A 293 0.86 -5.44 0.22
CA PRO A 293 1.35 -4.74 -0.97
C PRO A 293 1.03 -3.25 -0.91
N SER A 294 2.05 -2.40 -1.07
CA SER A 294 1.90 -0.95 -1.09
C SER A 294 2.88 -0.29 -2.07
N ASN A 295 2.81 1.04 -2.21
CA ASN A 295 3.68 1.79 -3.11
C ASN A 295 5.00 2.21 -2.47
N GLU A 296 5.16 2.05 -1.16
CA GLU A 296 6.34 2.49 -0.42
C GLU A 296 6.76 1.46 0.65
N GLY A 297 8.01 1.59 1.09
CA GLY A 297 8.55 0.80 2.19
C GLY A 297 8.53 -0.71 1.95
N ARG A 298 8.23 -1.48 3.00
CA ARG A 298 8.23 -2.95 2.95
C ARG A 298 7.15 -3.53 2.05
N GLY A 299 6.01 -2.85 1.94
CA GLY A 299 4.93 -3.27 1.04
C GLY A 299 5.29 -3.11 -0.43
N TYR A 300 6.16 -2.14 -0.78
CA TYR A 300 6.73 -2.03 -2.12
C TYR A 300 7.64 -3.22 -2.44
N VAL A 301 8.47 -3.64 -1.49
CA VAL A 301 9.32 -4.84 -1.66
C VAL A 301 8.45 -6.07 -1.94
N LEU A 302 7.40 -6.29 -1.15
CA LEU A 302 6.44 -7.39 -1.37
C LEU A 302 5.82 -7.32 -2.77
N ARG A 303 5.33 -6.15 -3.15
CA ARG A 303 4.72 -5.92 -4.46
C ARG A 303 5.69 -6.17 -5.61
N ARG A 304 6.93 -5.71 -5.48
CA ARG A 304 8.01 -5.94 -6.46
C ARG A 304 8.25 -7.43 -6.68
N LEU A 305 8.38 -8.21 -5.60
CA LEU A 305 8.58 -9.66 -5.67
C LEU A 305 7.41 -10.37 -6.35
N LEU A 306 6.17 -10.06 -5.95
CA LEU A 306 4.96 -10.66 -6.55
C LEU A 306 4.85 -10.35 -8.05
N ARG A 307 5.07 -9.10 -8.44
CA ARG A 307 4.98 -8.69 -9.84
C ARG A 307 6.07 -9.30 -10.70
N ARG A 308 7.28 -9.43 -10.15
CA ARG A 308 8.39 -10.10 -10.82
C ARG A 308 8.09 -11.59 -11.00
N ALA A 309 7.56 -12.26 -9.98
CA ALA A 309 7.12 -13.65 -10.07
C ALA A 309 6.00 -13.84 -11.10
N ALA A 310 4.98 -12.98 -11.11
CA ALA A 310 3.88 -13.05 -12.09
C ALA A 310 4.38 -12.88 -13.53
N ARG A 311 5.31 -11.95 -13.79
CA ARG A 311 5.94 -11.79 -15.10
C ARG A 311 6.69 -13.06 -15.53
N HIS A 312 7.52 -13.61 -14.64
CA HIS A 312 8.26 -14.84 -14.95
C HIS A 312 7.33 -16.04 -15.17
N GLY A 313 6.17 -16.09 -14.51
CA GLY A 313 5.10 -17.05 -14.79
C GLY A 313 4.58 -16.94 -16.22
N LYS A 314 4.36 -15.71 -16.71
CA LYS A 314 3.98 -15.49 -18.13
C LYS A 314 5.10 -15.89 -19.11
N LEU A 315 6.36 -15.62 -18.79
CA LEU A 315 7.52 -16.06 -19.59
C LEU A 315 7.60 -17.59 -19.67
N LEU A 316 7.21 -18.29 -18.60
CA LEU A 316 7.10 -19.75 -18.57
C LEU A 316 5.87 -20.26 -19.33
N GLY A 317 4.98 -19.39 -19.80
CA GLY A 317 3.77 -19.75 -20.56
C GLY A 317 2.58 -20.15 -19.70
N ILE A 318 2.60 -19.87 -18.40
CA ILE A 318 1.48 -20.17 -17.50
C ILE A 318 0.31 -19.24 -17.83
N LYS A 319 -0.87 -19.84 -18.05
CA LYS A 319 -2.10 -19.12 -18.42
C LYS A 319 -3.03 -18.85 -17.23
N SER A 320 -2.83 -19.55 -16.11
CA SER A 320 -3.63 -19.34 -14.89
C SER A 320 -3.37 -17.94 -14.35
N GLU A 321 -4.45 -17.23 -13.97
CA GLU A 321 -4.36 -15.89 -13.34
C GLU A 321 -4.11 -15.96 -11.83
N HIS A 322 -4.04 -17.18 -11.27
CA HIS A 322 -3.94 -17.47 -9.83
C HIS A 322 -2.87 -18.54 -9.53
N PHE A 323 -1.85 -18.68 -10.37
CA PHE A 323 -0.85 -19.73 -10.19
C PHE A 323 0.05 -19.51 -8.97
N LEU A 324 0.26 -18.27 -8.56
CA LEU A 324 1.07 -17.96 -7.39
C LEU A 324 0.42 -18.49 -6.10
N SER A 325 -0.90 -18.39 -5.97
CA SER A 325 -1.58 -18.91 -4.79
C SER A 325 -1.53 -20.43 -4.68
N GLU A 326 -1.50 -21.14 -5.81
CA GLU A 326 -1.30 -22.61 -5.80
C GLU A 326 0.08 -23.01 -5.26
N LEU A 327 1.10 -22.16 -5.49
CA LEU A 327 2.46 -22.40 -4.96
C LEU A 327 2.55 -22.12 -3.46
N VAL A 328 1.70 -21.23 -2.91
CA VAL A 328 1.62 -20.98 -1.46
C VAL A 328 1.35 -22.27 -0.70
N ASP A 329 0.47 -23.14 -1.20
CA ASP A 329 0.15 -24.41 -0.55
C ASP A 329 1.39 -25.30 -0.41
N VAL A 330 2.31 -25.26 -1.37
CA VAL A 330 3.57 -25.98 -1.31
C VAL A 330 4.49 -25.37 -0.24
N VAL A 331 4.62 -24.04 -0.20
CA VAL A 331 5.43 -23.33 0.81
C VAL A 331 4.92 -23.65 2.22
N VAL A 332 3.60 -23.60 2.41
CA VAL A 332 2.95 -23.94 3.70
C VAL A 332 3.22 -25.40 4.09
N ARG A 333 3.12 -26.32 3.17
CA ARG A 333 3.39 -27.75 3.42
C ARG A 333 4.85 -27.99 3.83
N GLU A 334 5.80 -27.36 3.14
CA GLU A 334 7.23 -27.57 3.38
C GLU A 334 7.76 -26.86 4.63
N SER A 335 7.13 -25.75 5.02
CA SER A 335 7.62 -24.89 6.10
C SER A 335 6.70 -24.86 7.33
N GLY A 336 5.45 -25.31 7.22
CA GLY A 336 4.43 -25.16 8.27
C GLY A 336 4.74 -25.91 9.57
N THR A 337 5.57 -26.96 9.55
CA THR A 337 6.01 -27.64 10.78
C THR A 337 6.90 -26.73 11.63
N ALA A 338 7.76 -25.93 10.99
CA ALA A 338 8.64 -25.00 11.68
C ALA A 338 7.96 -23.64 11.97
N TYR A 339 6.96 -23.30 11.19
CA TYR A 339 6.23 -22.03 11.24
C TYR A 339 4.70 -22.29 11.17
N PRO A 340 4.09 -22.72 12.30
CA PRO A 340 2.66 -23.09 12.35
C PRO A 340 1.72 -21.98 11.91
N GLU A 341 2.12 -20.71 12.06
CA GLU A 341 1.38 -19.53 11.63
C GLU A 341 1.12 -19.49 10.11
N LEU A 342 1.94 -20.18 9.31
CA LEU A 342 1.70 -20.33 7.88
C LEU A 342 0.43 -21.16 7.60
N ILE A 343 0.22 -22.20 8.39
CA ILE A 343 -0.96 -23.07 8.28
C ILE A 343 -2.21 -22.30 8.70
N GLU A 344 -2.14 -21.59 9.82
CA GLU A 344 -3.26 -20.80 10.36
C GLU A 344 -3.71 -19.70 9.42
N LYS A 345 -2.76 -19.08 8.69
CA LYS A 345 -3.03 -17.94 7.80
C LYS A 345 -3.02 -18.29 6.32
N ALA A 346 -3.01 -19.57 5.94
CA ALA A 346 -2.84 -20.00 4.55
C ALA A 346 -3.86 -19.35 3.59
N ASP A 347 -5.15 -19.35 3.94
CA ASP A 347 -6.19 -18.76 3.11
C ASP A 347 -6.07 -17.25 2.99
N TYR A 348 -5.67 -16.58 4.07
CA TYR A 348 -5.40 -15.14 4.06
C TYR A 348 -4.20 -14.81 3.15
N ILE A 349 -3.11 -15.58 3.25
CA ILE A 349 -1.91 -15.39 2.42
C ILE A 349 -2.27 -15.55 0.94
N LYS A 350 -2.97 -16.63 0.59
CA LYS A 350 -3.42 -16.89 -0.79
C LYS A 350 -4.27 -15.73 -1.32
N LYS A 351 -5.23 -15.26 -0.52
CA LYS A 351 -6.11 -14.15 -0.93
C LYS A 351 -5.34 -12.86 -1.24
N ILE A 352 -4.35 -12.49 -0.42
CA ILE A 352 -3.52 -11.29 -0.66
C ILE A 352 -2.69 -11.43 -1.94
N ILE A 353 -2.09 -12.59 -2.14
CA ILE A 353 -1.26 -12.87 -3.32
C ILE A 353 -2.12 -12.85 -4.59
N ASP A 354 -3.27 -13.53 -4.59
CA ASP A 354 -4.22 -13.55 -5.70
C ASP A 354 -4.68 -12.15 -6.11
N LEU A 355 -5.03 -11.31 -5.13
CA LEU A 355 -5.48 -9.95 -5.40
C LEU A 355 -4.39 -9.09 -6.07
N GLU A 356 -3.14 -9.19 -5.63
CA GLU A 356 -2.06 -8.44 -6.27
C GLU A 356 -1.68 -9.03 -7.63
N GLU A 357 -1.70 -10.36 -7.79
CA GLU A 357 -1.47 -11.05 -9.05
C GLU A 357 -2.54 -10.65 -10.09
N THR A 358 -3.81 -10.73 -9.74
CA THR A 358 -4.94 -10.33 -10.61
C THR A 358 -4.85 -8.87 -11.03
N ARG A 359 -4.62 -7.95 -10.08
CA ARG A 359 -4.46 -6.52 -10.37
C ARG A 359 -3.28 -6.25 -11.30
N PHE A 360 -2.19 -6.96 -11.10
CA PHE A 360 -1.01 -6.79 -11.93
C PHE A 360 -1.24 -7.35 -13.33
N ASN A 361 -1.85 -8.51 -13.47
CA ASN A 361 -2.16 -9.12 -14.76
C ASN A 361 -3.05 -8.21 -15.62
N GLN A 362 -4.00 -7.48 -15.04
CA GLN A 362 -4.84 -6.50 -15.75
C GLN A 362 -4.03 -5.33 -16.34
N THR A 363 -2.92 -4.95 -15.70
CA THR A 363 -2.07 -3.83 -16.13
C THR A 363 -0.84 -4.28 -16.91
N LEU A 364 -0.42 -5.53 -16.74
CA LEU A 364 0.84 -6.06 -17.30
C LEU A 364 0.82 -6.04 -18.83
N ASP A 365 -0.24 -6.51 -19.45
CA ASP A 365 -0.31 -6.59 -20.92
C ASP A 365 -0.31 -5.20 -21.55
N SER A 366 -1.04 -4.25 -20.95
CA SER A 366 -1.04 -2.85 -21.37
C SER A 366 0.33 -2.20 -21.16
N GLY A 367 0.95 -2.43 -20.00
CA GLY A 367 2.28 -1.91 -19.67
C GLY A 367 3.37 -2.45 -20.60
N LEU A 368 3.36 -3.75 -20.90
CA LEU A 368 4.29 -4.37 -21.84
C LEU A 368 4.10 -3.83 -23.26
N GLY A 369 2.86 -3.63 -23.72
CA GLY A 369 2.57 -3.03 -25.01
C GLY A 369 3.15 -1.61 -25.13
N ILE A 370 2.91 -0.77 -24.13
CA ILE A 370 3.44 0.60 -24.09
C ILE A 370 4.97 0.61 -24.02
N LEU A 371 5.56 -0.26 -23.21
CA LEU A 371 7.02 -0.37 -23.11
C LEU A 371 7.64 -0.84 -24.42
N SER A 372 6.99 -1.77 -25.14
CA SER A 372 7.40 -2.21 -26.47
C SER A 372 7.39 -1.06 -27.49
N ASP A 373 6.35 -0.21 -27.47
CA ASP A 373 6.26 0.96 -28.32
C ASP A 373 7.36 2.00 -27.99
N ILE A 374 7.62 2.24 -26.70
CA ILE A 374 8.68 3.16 -26.25
C ILE A 374 10.06 2.63 -26.68
N THR A 375 10.35 1.35 -26.45
CA THR A 375 11.63 0.74 -26.84
C THR A 375 11.79 0.69 -28.36
N GLY A 376 10.72 0.42 -29.09
CA GLY A 376 10.69 0.45 -30.55
C GLY A 376 11.02 1.84 -31.13
N LYS A 377 10.42 2.90 -30.56
CA LYS A 377 10.72 4.30 -30.92
C LYS A 377 12.16 4.67 -30.60
N ALA A 378 12.63 4.37 -29.38
CA ALA A 378 14.00 4.66 -28.97
C ALA A 378 15.04 3.97 -29.87
N LYS A 379 14.81 2.71 -30.24
CA LYS A 379 15.66 1.98 -31.21
C LYS A 379 15.66 2.62 -32.60
N ALA A 380 14.49 3.06 -33.08
CA ALA A 380 14.38 3.74 -34.37
C ALA A 380 15.11 5.10 -34.38
N GLU A 381 15.19 5.76 -33.22
CA GLU A 381 15.93 7.02 -33.01
C GLU A 381 17.42 6.76 -32.70
N GLY A 382 17.90 5.52 -32.65
CA GLY A 382 19.27 5.16 -32.29
C GLY A 382 19.64 5.41 -30.82
N LYS A 383 18.64 5.56 -29.94
CA LYS A 383 18.83 5.72 -28.51
C LYS A 383 19.03 4.38 -27.82
N THR A 384 19.91 4.36 -26.84
CA THR A 384 20.15 3.20 -25.96
C THR A 384 19.62 3.43 -24.53
N VAL A 385 19.04 4.60 -24.26
CA VAL A 385 18.50 4.98 -22.95
C VAL A 385 17.03 5.35 -23.13
N ILE A 386 16.16 4.77 -22.32
CA ILE A 386 14.74 5.16 -22.20
C ILE A 386 14.64 6.40 -21.34
N ASP A 387 13.85 7.37 -21.78
CA ASP A 387 13.63 8.64 -21.09
C ASP A 387 12.99 8.42 -19.71
N GLY A 388 13.47 9.14 -18.69
CA GLY A 388 12.94 9.08 -17.33
C GLY A 388 11.46 9.47 -17.23
N ALA A 389 10.98 10.34 -18.12
CA ALA A 389 9.57 10.73 -18.17
C ALA A 389 8.67 9.58 -18.67
N ASP A 390 9.13 8.80 -19.64
CA ASP A 390 8.40 7.62 -20.12
C ASP A 390 8.36 6.53 -19.06
N ALA A 391 9.47 6.30 -18.36
CA ALA A 391 9.54 5.36 -17.24
C ALA A 391 8.65 5.81 -16.07
N PHE A 392 8.61 7.11 -15.77
CA PHE A 392 7.73 7.68 -14.75
C PHE A 392 6.25 7.54 -15.13
N ARG A 393 5.90 7.76 -16.37
CA ARG A 393 4.53 7.56 -16.86
C ARG A 393 4.08 6.11 -16.73
N LEU A 394 4.95 5.14 -17.05
CA LEU A 394 4.67 3.71 -16.83
C LEU A 394 4.43 3.40 -15.35
N TYR A 395 5.23 3.99 -14.47
CA TYR A 395 5.09 3.81 -13.02
C TYR A 395 3.83 4.47 -12.46
N ASP A 396 3.63 5.77 -12.73
CA ASP A 396 2.58 6.59 -12.11
C ASP A 396 1.18 6.26 -12.65
N THR A 397 1.06 6.10 -13.97
CA THR A 397 -0.25 5.93 -14.63
C THR A 397 -0.65 4.46 -14.72
N PHE A 398 0.30 3.57 -14.97
CA PHE A 398 0.02 2.15 -15.23
C PHE A 398 0.47 1.23 -14.09
N GLY A 399 1.08 1.79 -13.03
CA GLY A 399 1.56 1.02 -11.88
C GLY A 399 2.67 0.02 -12.24
N PHE A 400 3.41 0.26 -13.33
CA PHE A 400 4.47 -0.61 -13.82
C PHE A 400 5.79 -0.27 -13.10
N PRO A 401 6.35 -1.15 -12.26
CA PRO A 401 7.51 -0.82 -11.45
C PRO A 401 8.73 -0.44 -12.27
N ILE A 402 9.50 0.55 -11.83
CA ILE A 402 10.74 0.97 -12.51
C ILE A 402 11.76 -0.18 -12.62
N ASP A 403 11.87 -1.00 -11.59
CA ASP A 403 12.77 -2.16 -11.59
C ASP A 403 12.41 -3.16 -12.71
N LEU A 404 11.10 -3.37 -12.92
CA LEU A 404 10.62 -4.24 -14.00
C LEU A 404 10.84 -3.60 -15.37
N THR A 405 10.66 -2.28 -15.49
CA THR A 405 11.01 -1.53 -16.70
C THR A 405 12.48 -1.72 -17.04
N ARG A 406 13.38 -1.53 -16.06
CA ARG A 406 14.82 -1.70 -16.19
C ARG A 406 15.20 -3.11 -16.64
N GLU A 407 14.65 -4.13 -16.00
CA GLU A 407 14.91 -5.53 -16.33
C GLU A 407 14.53 -5.85 -17.79
N ILE A 408 13.34 -5.39 -18.23
CA ILE A 408 12.85 -5.66 -19.57
C ILE A 408 13.65 -4.92 -20.65
N VAL A 409 14.01 -3.65 -20.41
CA VAL A 409 14.78 -2.90 -21.40
C VAL A 409 16.22 -3.38 -21.48
N ALA A 410 16.78 -3.90 -20.37
CA ALA A 410 18.11 -4.52 -20.36
C ALA A 410 18.18 -5.77 -21.25
N GLU A 411 17.11 -6.58 -21.35
CA GLU A 411 17.00 -7.70 -22.30
C GLU A 411 17.17 -7.24 -23.76
N SER A 412 16.85 -5.99 -24.04
CA SER A 412 17.02 -5.35 -25.35
C SER A 412 18.33 -4.57 -25.51
N GLY A 413 19.25 -4.66 -24.53
CA GLY A 413 20.51 -3.92 -24.50
C GLY A 413 20.36 -2.42 -24.25
N MET A 414 19.25 -2.01 -23.63
CA MET A 414 18.96 -0.61 -23.30
C MET A 414 19.03 -0.37 -21.79
N THR A 415 19.13 0.90 -21.39
CA THR A 415 19.05 1.34 -20.00
C THR A 415 17.94 2.36 -19.81
N VAL A 416 17.67 2.77 -18.56
CA VAL A 416 16.66 3.77 -18.19
C VAL A 416 17.36 4.97 -17.59
N ASP A 417 16.89 6.18 -17.90
CA ASP A 417 17.28 7.42 -17.21
C ASP A 417 16.64 7.46 -15.82
N GLU A 418 17.35 6.87 -14.84
CA GLU A 418 16.89 6.80 -13.45
C GLU A 418 16.93 8.15 -12.75
N ASP A 419 17.86 9.04 -13.13
CA ASP A 419 17.95 10.39 -12.54
C ASP A 419 16.72 11.22 -12.92
N GLY A 420 16.34 11.23 -14.21
CA GLY A 420 15.12 11.88 -14.66
C GLY A 420 13.85 11.30 -14.04
N PHE A 421 13.76 9.98 -13.88
CA PHE A 421 12.68 9.31 -13.16
C PHE A 421 12.60 9.76 -11.70
N ASN A 422 13.72 9.74 -10.97
CA ASN A 422 13.80 10.11 -9.56
C ASN A 422 13.44 11.58 -9.32
N ASP A 423 13.79 12.47 -10.24
CA ASP A 423 13.44 13.88 -10.14
C ASP A 423 11.92 14.12 -10.30
N LEU A 424 11.26 13.39 -11.20
CA LEU A 424 9.81 13.41 -11.34
C LEU A 424 9.12 12.82 -10.10
N MET A 425 9.64 11.75 -9.52
CA MET A 425 9.18 11.20 -8.25
C MET A 425 9.29 12.19 -7.09
N LYS A 426 10.41 12.93 -6.99
CA LYS A 426 10.57 14.01 -5.98
C LYS A 426 9.54 15.11 -6.17
N GLN A 427 9.28 15.53 -7.41
CA GLN A 427 8.27 16.56 -7.73
C GLN A 427 6.85 16.08 -7.37
N GLN A 428 6.51 14.83 -7.63
CA GLN A 428 5.22 14.25 -7.23
C GLN A 428 5.06 14.26 -5.71
N LYS A 429 6.09 13.78 -4.97
CA LYS A 429 6.10 13.79 -3.50
C LYS A 429 6.00 15.20 -2.93
N ALA A 430 6.72 16.16 -3.52
CA ALA A 430 6.66 17.57 -3.11
C ALA A 430 5.26 18.17 -3.32
N ARG A 431 4.61 17.86 -4.45
CA ARG A 431 3.22 18.29 -4.72
C ARG A 431 2.22 17.68 -3.74
N ALA A 432 2.35 16.38 -3.45
CA ALA A 432 1.53 15.70 -2.46
C ALA A 432 1.73 16.29 -1.05
N ARG A 433 2.98 16.58 -0.67
CA ARG A 433 3.31 17.20 0.60
C ARG A 433 2.81 18.65 0.70
N ALA A 434 2.97 19.45 -0.35
CA ALA A 434 2.45 20.82 -0.38
C ALA A 434 0.90 20.85 -0.32
N ALA A 435 0.21 19.89 -0.94
CA ALA A 435 -1.23 19.75 -0.82
C ALA A 435 -1.65 19.34 0.60
N TYR A 436 -0.86 18.52 1.29
CA TYR A 436 -1.08 18.15 2.70
C TYR A 436 -0.79 19.35 3.62
N GLU A 437 0.34 20.06 3.42
CA GLU A 437 0.72 21.24 4.21
C GLU A 437 -0.23 22.43 3.97
N ALA A 438 -0.88 22.53 2.81
CA ALA A 438 -1.90 23.55 2.54
C ALA A 438 -3.22 23.28 3.28
N THR A 439 -3.49 22.02 3.66
CA THR A 439 -4.61 21.63 4.52
C THR A 439 -4.26 21.74 6.01
N ASP A 440 -2.98 21.79 6.35
CA ASP A 440 -2.47 21.89 7.73
C ASP A 440 -1.84 23.28 7.94
N ALA A 441 -2.58 24.33 7.56
CA ALA A 441 -2.12 25.73 7.65
C ALA A 441 -1.89 26.26 9.09
N THR A 442 -1.95 25.36 10.10
CA THR A 442 -1.78 25.68 11.52
C THR A 442 -0.57 25.00 12.16
N ALA A 443 0.33 24.37 11.38
CA ALA A 443 1.55 23.81 11.94
C ALA A 443 2.48 24.94 12.42
N TRP A 444 2.49 25.13 13.73
CA TRP A 444 3.36 26.08 14.40
C TRP A 444 4.85 25.76 14.17
N LYS A 445 5.64 26.77 13.76
CA LYS A 445 7.07 26.61 13.37
C LYS A 445 8.08 26.88 14.49
N GLY A 446 7.68 27.23 15.72
CA GLY A 446 8.58 27.69 16.78
C GLY A 446 8.75 26.68 17.92
N LYS A 447 9.69 25.74 17.78
CA LYS A 447 10.20 24.97 18.95
C LYS A 447 11.09 25.79 19.88
N GLU A 448 11.61 26.90 19.41
CA GLU A 448 12.64 27.70 20.08
C GLU A 448 12.06 28.63 21.18
N ASP A 449 10.79 28.99 21.07
CA ASP A 449 10.15 29.95 22.02
C ASP A 449 9.53 29.29 23.27
N LEU A 450 9.64 27.97 23.43
CA LEU A 450 9.17 27.22 24.61
C LEU A 450 10.32 26.81 25.55
N GLU A 451 11.54 27.20 25.26
CA GLU A 451 12.69 26.85 26.06
C GLU A 451 12.61 27.53 27.46
N GLY A 452 12.64 26.71 28.52
CA GLY A 452 12.54 27.23 29.90
C GLY A 452 11.10 27.26 30.48
N ILE A 453 10.06 26.95 29.68
CA ILE A 453 8.70 26.85 30.20
C ILE A 453 8.49 25.45 30.81
N PRO A 454 8.01 25.35 32.06
CA PRO A 454 7.75 24.07 32.72
C PRO A 454 6.60 23.32 32.04
N ALA A 455 6.62 21.98 32.15
CA ALA A 455 5.53 21.13 31.64
C ALA A 455 4.23 21.46 32.36
N THR A 456 3.12 21.45 31.62
CA THR A 456 1.76 21.69 32.15
C THR A 456 1.22 20.41 32.80
N GLU A 457 0.64 20.51 33.98
CA GLU A 457 -0.11 19.44 34.64
C GLU A 457 -1.48 19.26 33.95
N PHE A 458 -1.74 18.06 33.37
CA PHE A 458 -3.04 17.77 32.75
C PHE A 458 -4.02 17.15 33.75
N THR A 459 -5.13 17.83 34.03
CA THR A 459 -6.20 17.37 34.95
C THR A 459 -7.45 16.86 34.23
N GLY A 460 -7.52 17.04 32.91
CA GLY A 460 -8.72 16.85 32.09
C GLY A 460 -9.19 15.40 31.89
N TYR A 461 -8.56 14.40 32.53
CA TYR A 461 -9.15 13.08 32.61
C TYR A 461 -10.31 12.99 33.65
N THR A 462 -10.30 13.84 34.66
CA THR A 462 -11.26 13.84 35.77
C THR A 462 -12.00 15.15 35.93
N GLU A 463 -11.45 16.26 35.45
CA GLU A 463 -11.96 17.60 35.62
C GLU A 463 -12.29 18.25 34.26
N LEU A 464 -13.37 19.04 34.23
CA LEU A 464 -13.75 19.90 33.10
C LEU A 464 -13.48 21.37 33.39
N CYS A 465 -13.19 21.70 34.65
CA CYS A 465 -12.83 23.02 35.13
C CYS A 465 -11.70 22.89 36.13
N SER A 466 -10.69 23.75 36.05
CA SER A 466 -9.64 23.86 37.08
C SER A 466 -9.19 25.31 37.26
N ASP A 467 -8.84 25.67 38.49
CA ASP A 467 -8.11 26.89 38.79
C ASP A 467 -6.64 26.68 38.39
N ALA A 468 -6.07 27.67 37.74
CA ALA A 468 -4.69 27.62 37.23
C ALA A 468 -4.05 29.02 37.27
N ASN A 469 -2.74 29.08 36.90
CA ASN A 469 -2.05 30.34 36.70
C ASN A 469 -1.52 30.41 35.26
N ILE A 470 -1.59 31.58 34.65
CA ILE A 470 -0.96 31.83 33.35
C ILE A 470 0.55 31.93 33.56
N ILE A 471 1.31 31.00 32.98
CA ILE A 471 2.77 30.99 33.09
C ILE A 471 3.46 31.65 31.87
N ALA A 472 2.78 31.71 30.74
CA ALA A 472 3.25 32.46 29.58
C ALA A 472 2.07 32.81 28.65
N VAL A 473 2.26 33.89 27.90
CA VAL A 473 1.38 34.35 26.82
C VAL A 473 2.21 34.55 25.55
N LEU A 474 1.74 34.05 24.44
CA LEU A 474 2.37 34.29 23.13
C LEU A 474 1.35 35.01 22.23
N SER A 475 1.77 36.13 21.64
CA SER A 475 1.05 36.85 20.60
C SER A 475 1.85 36.85 19.33
N ASP A 476 1.27 36.42 18.21
CA ASP A 476 1.96 36.17 16.94
C ASP A 476 3.24 35.32 17.08
N GLY A 477 3.21 34.33 18.00
CA GLY A 477 4.33 33.43 18.29
C GLY A 477 5.47 34.06 19.09
N LYS A 478 5.28 35.25 19.69
CA LYS A 478 6.28 35.93 20.51
C LYS A 478 5.76 36.11 21.94
N PRO A 479 6.63 35.99 22.94
CA PRO A 479 6.25 36.28 24.33
C PRO A 479 5.66 37.69 24.49
N ALA A 480 4.58 37.76 25.23
CA ALA A 480 3.90 39.01 25.64
C ALA A 480 3.62 38.98 27.13
N ASP A 481 3.74 40.13 27.80
CA ASP A 481 3.41 40.25 29.23
C ASP A 481 1.89 40.37 29.47
N SER A 482 1.16 41.00 28.53
CA SER A 482 -0.28 41.17 28.58
C SER A 482 -0.91 41.30 27.20
N VAL A 483 -2.20 40.93 27.09
CA VAL A 483 -2.97 40.95 25.84
C VAL A 483 -4.38 41.45 26.14
N GLY A 484 -5.04 42.09 25.16
CA GLY A 484 -6.34 42.73 25.29
C GLY A 484 -7.40 42.17 24.39
N ALA A 485 -8.65 42.66 24.60
CA ALA A 485 -9.79 42.21 23.83
C ALA A 485 -9.60 42.33 22.30
N GLY A 486 -9.84 41.26 21.54
CA GLY A 486 -9.67 41.15 20.09
C GLY A 486 -8.40 40.42 19.70
N ASP A 487 -7.42 40.27 20.59
CA ASP A 487 -6.16 39.61 20.27
C ASP A 487 -6.32 38.08 20.13
N GLU A 488 -5.66 37.50 19.16
CA GLU A 488 -5.51 36.04 18.99
C GLU A 488 -4.15 35.62 19.61
N VAL A 489 -4.21 34.73 20.58
CA VAL A 489 -3.08 34.41 21.46
C VAL A 489 -2.95 32.93 21.74
N GLN A 490 -1.76 32.51 22.20
CA GLN A 490 -1.60 31.20 22.84
C GLN A 490 -1.33 31.41 24.32
N LEU A 491 -2.19 30.86 25.15
CA LEU A 491 -2.08 30.88 26.60
C LEU A 491 -1.45 29.59 27.11
N ILE A 492 -0.47 29.65 27.99
CA ILE A 492 0.15 28.53 28.65
C ILE A 492 -0.14 28.59 30.14
N LEU A 493 -0.69 27.50 30.66
CA LEU A 493 -1.08 27.37 32.05
C LEU A 493 -0.17 26.40 32.79
N ASP A 494 0.00 26.57 34.10
CA ASP A 494 0.72 25.63 34.97
C ASP A 494 -0.01 24.30 35.09
N ARG A 495 -1.35 24.30 35.05
CA ARG A 495 -2.22 23.13 34.98
C ARG A 495 -3.44 23.40 34.09
N THR A 496 -4.01 22.36 33.48
CA THR A 496 -5.12 22.53 32.54
C THR A 496 -6.05 21.33 32.48
N PRO A 497 -7.39 21.55 32.37
CA PRO A 497 -8.36 20.52 32.06
C PRO A 497 -8.49 20.29 30.55
N PHE A 498 -7.91 21.16 29.69
CA PHE A 498 -8.02 21.08 28.23
C PHE A 498 -7.15 19.97 27.68
N TYR A 499 -7.74 19.05 26.93
CA TYR A 499 -6.98 18.05 26.18
C TYR A 499 -6.26 18.71 25.00
N GLY A 500 -4.96 18.49 24.90
CA GLY A 500 -4.18 18.93 23.74
C GLY A 500 -4.21 17.89 22.64
N GLU A 501 -4.41 18.33 21.39
CA GLU A 501 -4.45 17.47 20.21
C GLU A 501 -3.35 16.40 20.23
N SER A 502 -3.74 15.14 20.22
CA SER A 502 -2.85 13.99 20.27
C SER A 502 -3.59 12.70 19.91
N GLY A 503 -2.86 11.73 19.31
CA GLY A 503 -3.41 10.40 19.03
C GLY A 503 -4.63 10.40 18.10
N GLY A 504 -4.78 11.45 17.27
CA GLY A 504 -5.90 11.63 16.37
C GLY A 504 -7.16 12.23 16.99
N GLN A 505 -7.17 12.53 18.30
CA GLN A 505 -8.22 13.30 18.94
C GLN A 505 -7.88 14.79 18.86
N VAL A 506 -8.84 15.62 18.43
CA VAL A 506 -8.69 17.09 18.39
C VAL A 506 -8.54 17.71 19.79
N GLY A 507 -7.97 18.89 19.85
CA GLY A 507 -7.89 19.69 21.07
C GLY A 507 -9.25 20.16 21.56
N ASP A 508 -9.36 20.41 22.87
CA ASP A 508 -10.59 20.94 23.47
C ASP A 508 -10.79 22.42 23.18
N LYS A 509 -12.06 22.80 23.23
CA LYS A 509 -12.55 24.14 23.15
C LYS A 509 -13.13 24.56 24.53
N GLY A 510 -13.28 25.87 24.76
CA GLY A 510 -13.85 26.35 26.01
C GLY A 510 -13.49 27.78 26.31
N VAL A 511 -13.40 28.11 27.60
CA VAL A 511 -13.19 29.51 28.06
C VAL A 511 -12.17 29.54 29.19
N ILE A 512 -11.28 30.51 29.14
CA ILE A 512 -10.35 30.84 30.21
C ILE A 512 -10.76 32.23 30.74
N LYS A 513 -11.03 32.33 32.06
CA LYS A 513 -11.46 33.56 32.72
C LYS A 513 -10.44 33.98 33.80
N THR A 514 -10.11 35.25 33.79
CA THR A 514 -9.38 35.91 34.89
C THR A 514 -10.34 36.83 35.68
N SER A 515 -9.87 37.57 36.70
CA SER A 515 -10.63 38.64 37.32
C SER A 515 -10.93 39.79 36.36
N ASP A 516 -10.04 40.04 35.38
CA ASP A 516 -10.00 41.26 34.57
C ASP A 516 -10.18 40.99 33.06
N GLY A 517 -10.32 39.71 32.66
CA GLY A 517 -10.47 39.36 31.25
C GLY A 517 -11.01 37.95 31.01
N GLN A 518 -11.39 37.70 29.76
CA GLN A 518 -11.87 36.40 29.28
C GLN A 518 -11.33 36.09 27.89
N ALA A 519 -10.91 34.85 27.64
CA ALA A 519 -10.55 34.35 26.34
C ALA A 519 -11.35 33.10 25.98
N GLU A 520 -11.79 33.03 24.72
CA GLU A 520 -12.42 31.85 24.14
C GLU A 520 -11.32 30.97 23.51
N VAL A 521 -11.17 29.73 24.00
CA VAL A 521 -10.26 28.74 23.48
C VAL A 521 -10.91 28.02 22.33
N THR A 522 -10.30 28.10 21.15
CA THR A 522 -10.77 27.46 19.90
C THR A 522 -10.08 26.16 19.61
N ASP A 523 -8.87 25.93 20.15
CA ASP A 523 -8.07 24.72 20.00
C ASP A 523 -7.03 24.61 21.13
N CYS A 524 -6.57 23.40 21.39
CA CYS A 524 -5.49 23.13 22.34
C CYS A 524 -4.51 22.13 21.75
N LYS A 525 -3.20 22.46 21.77
CA LYS A 525 -2.14 21.57 21.26
C LYS A 525 -1.14 21.22 22.34
N LYS A 526 -0.55 20.03 22.24
CA LYS A 526 0.47 19.54 23.16
C LYS A 526 1.84 19.47 22.47
N VAL A 527 2.82 20.20 22.98
CA VAL A 527 4.19 20.22 22.47
C VAL A 527 5.17 20.01 23.62
N GLY A 528 5.92 18.90 23.62
CA GLY A 528 6.96 18.65 24.63
C GLY A 528 6.47 18.62 26.09
N GLY A 529 5.19 18.31 26.32
CA GLY A 529 4.57 18.32 27.67
C GLY A 529 3.94 19.67 28.06
N ILE A 530 4.03 20.68 27.23
CA ILE A 530 3.40 22.00 27.41
C ILE A 530 2.10 22.02 26.61
N TYR A 531 1.03 22.58 27.19
CA TYR A 531 -0.28 22.73 26.54
C TYR A 531 -0.46 24.18 26.09
N LEU A 532 -0.63 24.36 24.77
CA LEU A 532 -0.86 25.64 24.11
C LEU A 532 -2.34 25.83 23.85
N HIS A 533 -2.99 26.77 24.58
CA HIS A 533 -4.40 27.09 24.36
C HIS A 533 -4.50 28.21 23.33
N TYR A 534 -4.92 27.88 22.11
CA TYR A 534 -5.19 28.86 21.05
C TYR A 534 -6.50 29.57 21.39
N ALA A 535 -6.42 30.84 21.71
CA ALA A 535 -7.54 31.58 22.25
C ALA A 535 -7.67 32.97 21.63
N LYS A 536 -8.89 33.48 21.60
CA LYS A 536 -9.19 34.86 21.29
C LYS A 536 -9.66 35.55 22.55
N VAL A 537 -9.01 36.64 22.92
CA VAL A 537 -9.45 37.47 24.04
C VAL A 537 -10.77 38.14 23.67
N THR A 538 -11.82 37.83 24.40
CA THR A 538 -13.18 38.32 24.11
C THR A 538 -13.55 39.54 24.96
N ASP A 539 -12.93 39.70 26.11
CA ASP A 539 -13.18 40.80 27.02
C ASP A 539 -11.98 41.07 27.93
N GLY A 540 -11.76 42.32 28.28
CA GLY A 540 -10.78 42.77 29.25
C GLY A 540 -9.31 42.59 28.81
N VAL A 541 -8.46 42.36 29.82
CA VAL A 541 -6.99 42.17 29.66
C VAL A 541 -6.58 40.89 30.39
N ILE A 542 -5.67 40.14 29.77
CA ILE A 542 -5.08 38.93 30.34
C ILE A 542 -3.57 39.15 30.47
N THR A 543 -3.01 38.87 31.65
CA THR A 543 -1.60 39.14 31.99
C THR A 543 -0.90 37.88 32.49
N VAL A 544 0.40 37.75 32.22
CA VAL A 544 1.20 36.65 32.78
C VAL A 544 1.18 36.71 34.29
N GLY A 545 0.93 35.58 34.94
CA GLY A 545 0.77 35.49 36.40
C GLY A 545 -0.67 35.57 36.89
N ASP A 546 -1.63 35.88 36.01
CA ASP A 546 -3.03 35.91 36.39
C ASP A 546 -3.51 34.55 36.86
N LYS A 547 -4.37 34.56 37.87
CA LYS A 547 -5.16 33.40 38.28
C LYS A 547 -6.36 33.24 37.33
N VAL A 548 -6.56 32.05 36.81
CA VAL A 548 -7.64 31.76 35.87
C VAL A 548 -8.49 30.61 36.35
N CYS A 549 -9.75 30.63 35.93
CA CYS A 549 -10.57 29.44 35.86
C CYS A 549 -10.65 28.99 34.40
N ALA A 550 -10.06 27.85 34.13
CA ALA A 550 -10.03 27.22 32.83
C ALA A 550 -11.19 26.23 32.72
N HIS A 551 -12.15 26.49 31.82
CA HIS A 551 -13.40 25.73 31.67
C HIS A 551 -13.52 25.15 30.25
N VAL A 552 -13.54 23.84 30.14
CA VAL A 552 -13.74 23.10 28.88
C VAL A 552 -15.21 23.12 28.50
N ASP A 553 -15.51 23.27 27.21
CA ASP A 553 -16.85 23.06 26.67
C ASP A 553 -17.27 21.59 26.87
N GLU A 554 -18.17 21.36 27.78
CA GLU A 554 -18.63 20.04 28.21
C GLU A 554 -19.31 19.28 27.09
N ASP A 555 -20.16 19.96 26.29
CA ASP A 555 -20.90 19.32 25.19
C ASP A 555 -19.97 18.87 24.07
N ASN A 556 -18.99 19.74 23.72
CA ASN A 556 -17.93 19.43 22.78
C ASN A 556 -17.08 18.25 23.24
N ARG A 557 -16.54 18.30 24.47
CA ARG A 557 -15.75 17.25 25.08
C ARG A 557 -16.50 15.91 25.10
N ARG A 558 -17.76 15.90 25.50
CA ARG A 558 -18.57 14.69 25.54
C ARG A 558 -18.83 14.12 24.15
N ALA A 559 -18.98 14.97 23.12
CA ALA A 559 -19.15 14.53 21.76
C ALA A 559 -17.85 13.85 21.23
N VAL A 560 -16.70 14.47 21.48
CA VAL A 560 -15.39 13.91 21.14
C VAL A 560 -15.15 12.59 21.88
N MET A 561 -15.44 12.50 23.17
CA MET A 561 -15.31 11.27 23.97
C MET A 561 -16.16 10.12 23.41
N ARG A 562 -17.39 10.41 22.95
CA ARG A 562 -18.24 9.40 22.29
C ARG A 562 -17.60 8.88 21.02
N ASN A 563 -17.20 9.76 20.13
CA ASN A 563 -16.57 9.39 18.86
C ASN A 563 -15.26 8.64 19.09
N HIS A 564 -14.42 9.04 20.06
CA HIS A 564 -13.18 8.36 20.36
C HIS A 564 -13.40 6.96 20.94
N SER A 565 -14.34 6.83 21.85
CA SER A 565 -14.69 5.51 22.41
C SER A 565 -15.30 4.59 21.36
N ALA A 566 -16.07 5.15 20.41
CA ALA A 566 -16.59 4.37 19.28
C ALA A 566 -15.49 3.85 18.35
N ALA A 567 -14.37 4.58 18.20
CA ALA A 567 -13.22 4.12 17.41
C ALA A 567 -12.65 2.78 17.92
N HIS A 568 -12.55 2.62 19.23
CA HIS A 568 -12.12 1.36 19.85
C HIS A 568 -13.10 0.21 19.61
N LEU A 569 -14.40 0.47 19.76
CA LEU A 569 -15.44 -0.54 19.46
C LEU A 569 -15.44 -0.90 17.96
N LEU A 570 -15.23 0.09 17.08
CA LEU A 570 -15.12 -0.11 15.64
C LEU A 570 -13.92 -0.99 15.28
N GLN A 571 -12.75 -0.71 15.86
CA GLN A 571 -11.56 -1.56 15.65
C GLN A 571 -11.82 -3.00 16.05
N SER A 572 -12.42 -3.21 17.21
CA SER A 572 -12.77 -4.55 17.67
C SER A 572 -13.77 -5.25 16.76
N ALA A 573 -14.83 -4.54 16.32
CA ALA A 573 -15.83 -5.07 15.40
C ALA A 573 -15.24 -5.42 14.03
N LEU A 574 -14.38 -4.57 13.48
CA LEU A 574 -13.66 -4.82 12.23
C LEU A 574 -12.79 -6.08 12.34
N ARG A 575 -12.05 -6.23 13.43
CA ARG A 575 -11.24 -7.44 13.67
C ARG A 575 -12.09 -8.70 13.78
N LYS A 576 -13.24 -8.60 14.40
CA LYS A 576 -14.18 -9.72 14.56
C LYS A 576 -14.80 -10.14 13.23
N VAL A 577 -15.19 -9.18 12.38
CA VAL A 577 -15.91 -9.44 11.13
C VAL A 577 -14.96 -9.74 9.97
N LEU A 578 -13.85 -8.99 9.86
CA LEU A 578 -12.92 -9.07 8.72
C LEU A 578 -11.67 -9.90 9.02
N GLY A 579 -11.33 -10.09 10.29
CA GLY A 579 -10.19 -10.89 10.71
C GLY A 579 -9.10 -10.12 11.48
N SER A 580 -8.20 -10.89 12.10
CA SER A 580 -7.15 -10.37 13.00
C SER A 580 -6.09 -9.48 12.32
N HIS A 581 -6.02 -9.47 11.00
CA HIS A 581 -5.12 -8.63 10.20
C HIS A 581 -5.46 -7.13 10.25
N ILE A 582 -6.66 -6.79 10.72
CA ILE A 582 -7.07 -5.39 10.85
C ILE A 582 -6.22 -4.71 11.90
N ALA A 583 -5.55 -3.63 11.48
CA ALA A 583 -4.77 -2.74 12.32
C ALA A 583 -5.07 -1.29 11.95
N GLN A 584 -5.09 -0.41 12.96
CA GLN A 584 -5.25 1.02 12.73
C GLN A 584 -4.06 1.57 11.93
N ALA A 585 -4.35 2.27 10.85
CA ALA A 585 -3.38 3.00 10.03
C ALA A 585 -3.42 4.52 10.30
N GLY A 586 -4.54 5.03 10.81
CA GLY A 586 -4.75 6.41 11.19
C GLY A 586 -6.09 6.61 11.87
N SER A 587 -6.23 7.70 12.61
CA SER A 587 -7.49 8.10 13.25
C SER A 587 -7.60 9.63 13.26
N HIS A 588 -8.83 10.12 13.17
CA HIS A 588 -9.16 11.52 13.45
C HIS A 588 -10.52 11.56 14.09
N VAL A 589 -10.62 12.23 15.24
CA VAL A 589 -11.82 12.25 16.06
C VAL A 589 -12.10 13.68 16.46
N ASP A 590 -13.25 14.20 16.03
CA ASP A 590 -13.79 15.50 16.39
C ASP A 590 -15.19 15.40 17.01
N GLU A 591 -15.82 16.51 17.34
CA GLU A 591 -17.16 16.57 17.93
C GLU A 591 -18.26 16.14 16.96
N HIS A 592 -18.02 16.17 15.67
CA HIS A 592 -19.01 15.89 14.64
C HIS A 592 -18.97 14.43 14.19
N ARG A 593 -17.75 13.86 14.00
CA ARG A 593 -17.54 12.53 13.43
C ARG A 593 -16.22 11.91 13.88
N MET A 594 -16.07 10.66 13.61
CA MET A 594 -14.79 9.97 13.65
C MET A 594 -14.41 9.48 12.27
N ARG A 595 -13.10 9.48 12.00
CA ARG A 595 -12.47 8.86 10.83
C ARG A 595 -11.50 7.82 11.30
N PHE A 596 -11.61 6.63 10.77
CA PHE A 596 -10.78 5.50 11.12
C PHE A 596 -10.19 4.86 9.87
N ASP A 597 -8.87 4.94 9.73
CA ASP A 597 -8.12 4.33 8.64
C ASP A 597 -7.55 2.99 9.13
N PHE A 598 -7.76 1.93 8.39
CA PHE A 598 -7.37 0.59 8.78
C PHE A 598 -6.80 -0.22 7.63
N SER A 599 -5.94 -1.19 7.96
CA SER A 599 -5.35 -2.10 6.99
C SER A 599 -6.39 -3.09 6.48
N HIS A 600 -6.77 -2.99 5.19
CA HIS A 600 -7.59 -3.98 4.51
C HIS A 600 -7.40 -3.88 3.00
N PHE A 601 -7.46 -5.02 2.32
CA PHE A 601 -7.02 -5.18 0.94
C PHE A 601 -8.13 -5.01 -0.11
N GLU A 602 -9.41 -5.06 0.31
CA GLU A 602 -10.59 -4.98 -0.58
C GLU A 602 -11.66 -4.03 -0.03
N PRO A 603 -12.60 -3.53 -0.86
CA PRO A 603 -13.78 -2.83 -0.36
C PRO A 603 -14.64 -3.74 0.52
N MET A 604 -15.18 -3.18 1.59
CA MET A 604 -16.16 -3.91 2.39
C MET A 604 -17.47 -4.09 1.62
N THR A 605 -18.09 -5.24 1.76
CA THR A 605 -19.44 -5.45 1.23
C THR A 605 -20.49 -4.77 2.12
N ALA A 606 -21.68 -4.56 1.58
CA ALA A 606 -22.78 -3.97 2.34
C ALA A 606 -23.12 -4.79 3.60
N GLU A 607 -23.08 -6.13 3.48
CA GLU A 607 -23.32 -7.07 4.57
C GLU A 607 -22.21 -6.98 5.65
N GLN A 608 -20.96 -6.80 5.24
CA GLN A 608 -19.84 -6.60 6.18
C GLN A 608 -19.97 -5.27 6.93
N ILE A 609 -20.34 -4.19 6.23
CA ILE A 609 -20.59 -2.88 6.85
C ILE A 609 -21.74 -2.99 7.87
N GLU A 610 -22.83 -3.63 7.50
CA GLU A 610 -23.97 -3.85 8.39
C GLU A 610 -23.59 -4.70 9.61
N ALA A 611 -22.80 -5.76 9.40
CA ALA A 611 -22.33 -6.63 10.49
C ALA A 611 -21.44 -5.88 11.48
N VAL A 612 -20.51 -5.04 10.99
CA VAL A 612 -19.64 -4.19 11.82
C VAL A 612 -20.46 -3.16 12.59
N GLU A 613 -21.36 -2.45 11.91
CA GLU A 613 -22.25 -1.46 12.55
C GLU A 613 -23.13 -2.11 13.62
N THR A 614 -23.67 -3.27 13.33
CA THR A 614 -24.48 -4.05 14.27
C THR A 614 -23.66 -4.50 15.48
N GLU A 615 -22.42 -4.97 15.28
CA GLU A 615 -21.55 -5.39 16.39
C GLU A 615 -21.17 -4.22 17.30
N VAL A 616 -20.86 -3.05 16.73
CA VAL A 616 -20.59 -1.84 17.51
C VAL A 616 -21.83 -1.45 18.35
N ASN A 617 -23.01 -1.41 17.72
CA ASN A 617 -24.24 -1.04 18.43
C ASN A 617 -24.64 -2.07 19.50
N LYS A 618 -24.41 -3.37 19.30
CA LYS A 618 -24.57 -4.39 20.34
C LYS A 618 -23.72 -4.11 21.58
N ASN A 619 -22.44 -3.75 21.37
CA ASN A 619 -21.53 -3.42 22.47
C ASN A 619 -21.87 -2.09 23.15
N ILE A 620 -22.48 -1.14 22.44
CA ILE A 620 -23.06 0.07 23.01
C ILE A 620 -24.24 -0.26 23.92
N LEU A 621 -25.19 -1.05 23.41
CA LEU A 621 -26.39 -1.45 24.14
C LEU A 621 -26.06 -2.36 25.34
N ALA A 622 -24.96 -3.09 25.32
CA ALA A 622 -24.49 -3.87 26.45
C ALA A 622 -24.02 -3.01 27.64
N ALA A 623 -23.88 -1.70 27.44
CA ALA A 623 -23.50 -0.74 28.48
C ALA A 623 -22.26 -1.16 29.27
N LEU A 624 -21.20 -1.56 28.54
CA LEU A 624 -19.97 -2.08 29.13
C LEU A 624 -19.21 -0.99 29.89
N PRO A 625 -18.63 -1.32 31.07
CA PRO A 625 -17.81 -0.36 31.78
C PRO A 625 -16.53 -0.04 30.98
N VAL A 626 -16.18 1.24 30.94
CA VAL A 626 -14.92 1.70 30.34
C VAL A 626 -13.99 2.13 31.48
N THR A 627 -12.90 1.38 31.61
CA THR A 627 -11.89 1.64 32.65
C THR A 627 -10.57 2.11 32.00
N MET A 628 -9.91 3.03 32.67
CA MET A 628 -8.65 3.61 32.26
C MET A 628 -7.64 3.42 33.39
N THR A 629 -6.55 2.71 33.10
CA THR A 629 -5.57 2.32 34.13
C THR A 629 -4.16 2.57 33.62
N GLU A 630 -3.33 3.19 34.43
CA GLU A 630 -1.91 3.30 34.15
C GLU A 630 -1.16 2.12 34.75
N MET A 631 -0.39 1.43 33.93
CA MET A 631 0.40 0.26 34.33
C MET A 631 1.73 0.20 33.58
N SER A 632 2.57 -0.75 33.94
CA SER A 632 3.80 -0.99 33.19
C SER A 632 3.49 -1.55 31.80
N LEU A 633 4.38 -1.28 30.84
CA LEU A 633 4.26 -1.81 29.47
C LEU A 633 4.18 -3.34 29.45
N GLU A 634 4.91 -4.01 30.33
CA GLU A 634 4.91 -5.48 30.45
C GLU A 634 3.57 -6.03 30.95
N GLU A 635 2.97 -5.40 31.96
CA GLU A 635 1.66 -5.78 32.49
C GLU A 635 0.57 -5.58 31.45
N ALA A 636 0.61 -4.48 30.72
CA ALA A 636 -0.35 -4.18 29.66
C ALA A 636 -0.29 -5.21 28.53
N LYS A 637 0.93 -5.62 28.10
CA LYS A 637 1.10 -6.69 27.11
C LYS A 637 0.58 -8.03 27.58
N LYS A 638 0.79 -8.38 28.86
CA LYS A 638 0.26 -9.63 29.46
C LYS A 638 -1.27 -9.65 29.50
N GLN A 639 -1.91 -8.50 29.54
CA GLN A 639 -3.37 -8.36 29.47
C GLN A 639 -3.91 -8.36 28.03
N GLY A 640 -3.06 -8.54 27.02
CA GLY A 640 -3.44 -8.57 25.60
C GLY A 640 -3.76 -7.19 25.03
N ALA A 641 -3.29 -6.11 25.66
CA ALA A 641 -3.57 -4.76 25.18
C ALA A 641 -2.92 -4.51 23.83
N ILE A 642 -3.71 -4.02 22.88
CA ILE A 642 -3.27 -3.71 21.52
C ILE A 642 -2.53 -2.36 21.53
N ALA A 643 -1.31 -2.35 21.01
CA ALA A 643 -0.49 -1.17 20.80
C ALA A 643 -0.57 -0.71 19.35
N LEU A 644 -0.55 0.59 19.10
CA LEU A 644 -0.43 1.12 17.75
C LEU A 644 0.95 0.82 17.16
N PHE A 645 0.98 0.40 15.92
CA PHE A 645 2.22 0.08 15.21
C PHE A 645 3.07 1.35 15.03
N GLY A 646 4.33 1.31 15.51
CA GLY A 646 5.33 2.37 15.26
C GLY A 646 5.38 3.49 16.29
N GLU A 647 4.57 3.48 17.33
CA GLU A 647 4.69 4.42 18.45
C GLU A 647 5.70 3.92 19.50
N LYS A 648 6.46 4.86 20.05
CA LYS A 648 7.35 4.61 21.18
C LYS A 648 6.60 4.86 22.47
N TYR A 649 6.37 3.82 23.23
CA TYR A 649 5.75 3.91 24.55
C TYR A 649 6.83 4.00 25.64
N GLY A 650 6.58 4.81 26.67
CA GLY A 650 7.40 4.84 27.87
C GLY A 650 7.24 3.59 28.73
N ASP A 651 7.94 3.53 29.87
CA ASP A 651 7.84 2.39 30.80
C ASP A 651 6.45 2.22 31.41
N ARG A 652 5.66 3.32 31.46
CA ARG A 652 4.27 3.32 31.90
C ARG A 652 3.35 3.73 30.74
N VAL A 653 2.25 3.02 30.59
CA VAL A 653 1.26 3.21 29.53
C VAL A 653 -0.13 3.29 30.13
N ARG A 654 -0.99 4.09 29.50
CA ARG A 654 -2.42 4.16 29.84
C ARG A 654 -3.17 3.17 28.97
N VAL A 655 -3.86 2.22 29.62
CA VAL A 655 -4.69 1.20 28.99
C VAL A 655 -6.15 1.56 29.15
N VAL A 656 -6.88 1.60 28.05
CA VAL A 656 -8.33 1.76 28.00
C VAL A 656 -8.94 0.38 27.74
N ARG A 657 -9.83 -0.03 28.64
CA ARG A 657 -10.53 -1.32 28.54
C ARG A 657 -12.05 -1.07 28.48
N MET A 658 -12.73 -1.68 27.54
CA MET A 658 -14.17 -1.66 27.36
C MET A 658 -14.72 -3.09 27.53
N GLY A 659 -15.01 -3.47 28.78
CA GLY A 659 -15.32 -4.86 29.13
C GLY A 659 -14.21 -5.81 28.65
N ASP A 660 -14.62 -6.89 27.99
CA ASP A 660 -13.70 -7.84 27.34
C ASP A 660 -13.63 -7.64 25.82
N VAL A 661 -14.25 -6.56 25.29
CA VAL A 661 -14.37 -6.33 23.86
C VAL A 661 -13.15 -5.62 23.28
N SER A 662 -12.65 -4.59 23.99
CA SER A 662 -11.46 -3.84 23.54
C SER A 662 -10.53 -3.57 24.72
N VAL A 663 -9.23 -3.78 24.51
CA VAL A 663 -8.15 -3.45 25.45
C VAL A 663 -7.02 -2.84 24.64
N GLU A 664 -6.80 -1.52 24.77
CA GLU A 664 -5.89 -0.79 23.88
C GLU A 664 -5.09 0.28 24.62
N PHE A 665 -3.90 0.60 24.13
CA PHE A 665 -3.11 1.74 24.62
C PHE A 665 -3.73 3.02 24.06
N CYS A 666 -4.20 3.90 24.93
CA CYS A 666 -4.80 5.15 24.50
C CYS A 666 -4.64 6.26 25.53
N GLY A 667 -4.12 7.43 25.09
CA GLY A 667 -4.00 8.64 25.87
C GLY A 667 -5.20 9.59 25.77
N GLY A 668 -6.21 9.28 24.99
CA GLY A 668 -7.37 10.14 24.75
C GLY A 668 -8.40 10.16 25.87
N THR A 669 -9.43 10.98 25.69
CA THR A 669 -10.55 11.07 26.64
C THR A 669 -11.68 10.14 26.19
N HIS A 670 -12.29 9.42 27.14
CA HIS A 670 -13.30 8.39 26.87
C HIS A 670 -14.51 8.52 27.80
N VAL A 671 -15.63 7.97 27.32
CA VAL A 671 -16.82 7.80 28.16
C VAL A 671 -16.55 6.77 29.28
N SER A 672 -17.27 6.83 30.36
CA SER A 672 -17.18 5.88 31.49
C SER A 672 -17.94 4.56 31.23
N ASN A 673 -18.84 4.56 30.25
CA ASN A 673 -19.68 3.42 29.89
C ASN A 673 -20.03 3.47 28.40
N THR A 674 -20.00 2.34 27.70
CA THR A 674 -20.29 2.31 26.26
C THR A 674 -21.71 2.75 25.93
N GLY A 675 -22.67 2.57 26.80
CA GLY A 675 -24.04 3.07 26.63
C GLY A 675 -24.14 4.59 26.46
N ASN A 676 -23.15 5.35 26.95
CA ASN A 676 -23.09 6.81 26.80
C ASN A 676 -22.75 7.24 25.35
N LEU A 677 -22.36 6.34 24.47
CA LEU A 677 -22.12 6.64 23.03
C LEU A 677 -23.44 6.97 22.32
N GLY A 678 -24.53 6.40 22.75
CA GLY A 678 -25.78 6.40 21.99
C GLY A 678 -25.70 5.54 20.74
N ALA A 679 -26.45 5.88 19.69
CA ALA A 679 -26.40 5.13 18.44
C ALA A 679 -25.11 5.44 17.65
N PHE A 680 -24.56 4.43 16.98
CA PHE A 680 -23.43 4.51 16.06
C PHE A 680 -23.90 4.25 14.62
N ARG A 681 -23.40 5.04 13.67
CA ARG A 681 -23.68 4.87 12.24
C ARG A 681 -22.44 5.07 11.40
N ILE A 682 -22.18 4.15 10.48
CA ILE A 682 -21.17 4.29 9.43
C ILE A 682 -21.74 5.17 8.31
N LEU A 683 -21.04 6.23 7.94
CA LEU A 683 -21.43 7.16 6.87
C LEU A 683 -20.87 6.74 5.52
N SER A 684 -19.60 6.31 5.52
CA SER A 684 -18.90 5.92 4.30
C SER A 684 -17.78 4.93 4.60
N GLU A 685 -17.45 4.13 3.59
CA GLU A 685 -16.29 3.25 3.54
C GLU A 685 -15.61 3.43 2.19
N GLN A 686 -14.30 3.72 2.15
CA GLN A 686 -13.57 3.97 0.91
C GLN A 686 -12.07 3.65 1.02
N GLY A 687 -11.43 3.40 -0.13
CA GLY A 687 -9.98 3.26 -0.20
C GLY A 687 -9.28 4.61 -0.16
N VAL A 688 -8.21 4.76 0.63
CA VAL A 688 -7.39 5.99 0.70
C VAL A 688 -5.97 5.76 0.24
N ALA A 689 -5.48 4.53 0.38
CA ALA A 689 -4.18 4.11 -0.13
C ALA A 689 -4.22 2.61 -0.46
N ALA A 690 -3.17 2.10 -1.10
CA ALA A 690 -3.06 0.67 -1.34
C ALA A 690 -3.03 -0.09 0.01
N GLY A 691 -3.98 -1.00 0.21
CA GLY A 691 -4.11 -1.78 1.43
C GLY A 691 -4.63 -1.00 2.65
N VAL A 692 -5.12 0.24 2.48
CA VAL A 692 -5.70 1.06 3.55
C VAL A 692 -7.10 1.50 3.17
N ARG A 693 -8.06 1.18 4.03
CA ARG A 693 -9.47 1.58 3.94
C ARG A 693 -9.79 2.61 5.00
N ARG A 694 -10.75 3.47 4.72
CA ARG A 694 -11.24 4.52 5.61
C ARG A 694 -12.73 4.32 5.89
N ILE A 695 -13.09 4.34 7.15
CA ILE A 695 -14.46 4.48 7.61
C ILE A 695 -14.64 5.88 8.22
N GLU A 696 -15.74 6.55 7.84
CA GLU A 696 -16.25 7.70 8.56
C GLU A 696 -17.54 7.31 9.26
N ALA A 697 -17.68 7.69 10.52
CA ALA A 697 -18.83 7.34 11.35
C ALA A 697 -19.20 8.43 12.34
N VAL A 698 -20.41 8.35 12.86
CA VAL A 698 -20.98 9.31 13.82
C VAL A 698 -21.61 8.58 15.01
N THR A 699 -21.70 9.29 16.14
CA THR A 699 -22.32 8.78 17.38
C THR A 699 -23.36 9.74 17.96
N GLY A 700 -24.16 9.23 18.85
CA GLY A 700 -25.08 10.03 19.71
C GLY A 700 -26.02 10.94 18.92
N LEU A 701 -26.06 12.21 19.27
CA LEU A 701 -26.94 13.18 18.62
C LEU A 701 -26.65 13.39 17.13
N ASN A 702 -25.40 13.27 16.71
CA ASN A 702 -25.04 13.38 15.29
C ASN A 702 -25.64 12.24 14.46
N THR A 703 -25.74 11.03 15.03
CA THR A 703 -26.44 9.90 14.39
C THR A 703 -27.93 10.21 14.24
N LEU A 704 -28.57 10.74 15.27
CA LEU A 704 -29.99 11.11 15.20
C LEU A 704 -30.22 12.23 14.19
N GLN A 705 -29.32 13.19 14.10
CA GLN A 705 -29.41 14.27 13.11
C GLN A 705 -29.25 13.74 11.69
N TYR A 706 -28.33 12.79 11.49
CA TYR A 706 -28.14 12.12 10.19
C TYR A 706 -29.44 11.38 9.78
N ILE A 707 -30.03 10.61 10.68
CA ILE A 707 -31.28 9.88 10.43
C ILE A 707 -32.42 10.87 10.07
N ARG A 708 -32.60 11.92 10.86
CA ARG A 708 -33.60 12.96 10.58
C ARG A 708 -33.41 13.61 9.21
N ASN A 709 -32.16 13.90 8.82
CA ASN A 709 -31.88 14.47 7.51
C ASN A 709 -32.22 13.48 6.38
N ALA A 710 -31.94 12.20 6.55
CA ALA A 710 -32.30 11.15 5.59
C ALA A 710 -33.83 11.05 5.47
N ASP A 711 -34.55 11.03 6.59
CA ASP A 711 -36.00 10.99 6.61
C ASP A 711 -36.62 12.21 5.91
N MET A 712 -36.09 13.40 6.20
CA MET A 712 -36.57 14.63 5.54
C MET A 712 -36.29 14.62 4.03
N GLN A 713 -35.16 14.10 3.56
CA GLN A 713 -34.89 13.99 2.13
C GLN A 713 -35.83 12.97 1.49
N GLN A 714 -36.06 11.82 2.13
CA GLN A 714 -36.97 10.81 1.66
C GLN A 714 -38.43 11.36 1.60
N ALA A 715 -38.85 12.11 2.61
CA ALA A 715 -40.15 12.78 2.60
C ALA A 715 -40.30 13.80 1.45
N LYS A 716 -39.23 14.57 1.16
CA LYS A 716 -39.24 15.48 -0.01
C LYS A 716 -39.38 14.73 -1.32
N VAL A 717 -38.65 13.61 -1.49
CA VAL A 717 -38.77 12.76 -2.69
C VAL A 717 -40.19 12.21 -2.81
N ALA A 718 -40.75 11.69 -1.71
CA ALA A 718 -42.14 11.17 -1.68
C ALA A 718 -43.16 12.25 -2.07
N ALA A 719 -42.98 13.49 -1.60
CA ALA A 719 -43.84 14.60 -1.94
C ALA A 719 -43.78 14.96 -3.43
N VAL A 720 -42.57 14.99 -4.03
CA VAL A 720 -42.37 15.21 -5.48
C VAL A 720 -43.04 14.11 -6.31
N LEU A 721 -42.86 12.86 -5.88
CA LEU A 721 -43.41 11.69 -6.55
C LEU A 721 -44.91 11.48 -6.25
N LYS A 722 -45.49 12.23 -5.32
CA LYS A 722 -46.86 12.16 -4.86
C LYS A 722 -47.25 10.76 -4.39
N CYS A 723 -46.42 10.15 -3.58
CA CYS A 723 -46.66 8.81 -3.00
C CYS A 723 -46.29 8.77 -1.50
N GLY A 724 -46.53 7.64 -0.84
CA GLY A 724 -46.04 7.38 0.51
C GLY A 724 -44.51 7.25 0.53
N ILE A 725 -43.89 7.48 1.72
CA ILE A 725 -42.43 7.32 1.87
C ILE A 725 -42.00 5.89 1.54
N ALA A 726 -42.78 4.90 1.97
CA ALA A 726 -42.48 3.48 1.68
C ALA A 726 -42.52 3.14 0.19
N ASP A 727 -43.32 3.88 -0.59
CA ASP A 727 -43.60 3.57 -1.98
C ASP A 727 -42.69 4.36 -2.96
N THR A 728 -41.75 5.15 -2.45
CA THR A 728 -40.90 6.06 -3.27
C THR A 728 -40.09 5.33 -4.33
N ALA A 729 -39.52 4.17 -3.98
CA ALA A 729 -38.71 3.37 -4.93
C ALA A 729 -39.58 2.83 -6.06
N GLU A 730 -40.71 2.20 -5.72
CA GLU A 730 -41.64 1.64 -6.70
C GLU A 730 -42.20 2.73 -7.63
N LYS A 731 -42.55 3.89 -7.06
CA LYS A 731 -43.07 5.03 -7.85
C LYS A 731 -41.99 5.61 -8.81
N ALA A 732 -40.76 5.67 -8.35
CA ALA A 732 -39.64 6.12 -9.20
C ALA A 732 -39.40 5.13 -10.37
N GLU A 733 -39.44 3.83 -10.11
CA GLU A 733 -39.34 2.80 -11.15
C GLU A 733 -40.50 2.88 -12.14
N GLN A 734 -41.75 3.04 -11.64
CA GLN A 734 -42.92 3.22 -12.49
C GLN A 734 -42.75 4.44 -13.40
N LEU A 735 -42.40 5.60 -12.86
CA LEU A 735 -42.22 6.84 -13.65
C LEU A 735 -41.08 6.71 -14.66
N THR A 736 -40.03 6.00 -14.32
CA THR A 736 -38.93 5.73 -15.26
C THR A 736 -39.41 4.86 -16.42
N ALA A 737 -40.20 3.85 -16.14
CA ALA A 737 -40.80 2.98 -17.16
C ALA A 737 -41.81 3.76 -18.04
N GLU A 738 -42.68 4.58 -17.43
CA GLU A 738 -43.61 5.47 -18.15
C GLU A 738 -42.88 6.48 -19.06
N LEU A 739 -41.81 7.09 -18.56
CA LEU A 739 -40.99 8.01 -19.38
C LEU A 739 -40.37 7.30 -20.57
N LYS A 740 -39.84 6.09 -20.37
CA LYS A 740 -39.30 5.25 -21.44
C LYS A 740 -40.37 4.88 -22.49
N ALA A 741 -41.54 4.50 -22.00
CA ALA A 741 -42.69 4.19 -22.88
C ALA A 741 -43.17 5.43 -23.65
N ALA A 742 -43.30 6.59 -22.98
CA ALA A 742 -43.68 7.84 -23.62
C ALA A 742 -42.69 8.29 -24.69
N ASN A 743 -41.39 8.21 -24.39
CA ASN A 743 -40.33 8.49 -25.36
C ASN A 743 -40.41 7.56 -26.59
N LYS A 744 -40.68 6.28 -26.38
CA LYS A 744 -40.91 5.32 -27.50
C LYS A 744 -42.09 5.70 -28.33
N GLN A 745 -43.23 6.10 -27.72
CA GLN A 745 -44.42 6.56 -28.42
C GLN A 745 -44.17 7.85 -29.21
N ILE A 746 -43.43 8.82 -28.62
CA ILE A 746 -43.06 10.04 -29.31
C ILE A 746 -42.24 9.75 -30.56
N VAL A 747 -41.27 8.82 -30.46
CA VAL A 747 -40.47 8.43 -31.63
C VAL A 747 -41.36 7.74 -32.69
N ALA A 748 -42.27 6.84 -32.27
CA ALA A 748 -43.18 6.19 -33.20
C ALA A 748 -44.11 7.18 -33.91
N LEU A 749 -44.71 8.14 -33.17
CA LEU A 749 -45.58 9.16 -33.73
C LEU A 749 -44.81 10.12 -34.67
N LYS A 750 -43.60 10.51 -34.33
CA LYS A 750 -42.72 11.30 -35.22
C LYS A 750 -42.40 10.52 -36.50
N THR A 751 -42.20 9.23 -36.43
CA THR A 751 -41.91 8.36 -37.57
C THR A 751 -43.12 8.29 -38.49
N GLU A 752 -44.31 8.01 -37.92
CA GLU A 752 -45.57 7.94 -38.68
C GLU A 752 -45.91 9.30 -39.37
N ALA A 753 -45.81 10.41 -38.64
CA ALA A 753 -46.00 11.76 -39.20
C ALA A 753 -45.01 12.07 -40.31
N SER A 754 -43.79 11.58 -40.18
CA SER A 754 -42.72 11.77 -41.17
C SER A 754 -42.95 10.91 -42.42
N GLU A 755 -43.50 9.70 -42.29
CA GLU A 755 -43.84 8.84 -43.45
C GLU A 755 -44.96 9.44 -44.29
N GLY A 756 -46.00 9.98 -43.69
CA GLY A 756 -47.06 10.72 -44.42
C GLY A 756 -46.55 11.92 -45.22
N LYS A 757 -45.58 12.69 -44.64
CA LYS A 757 -44.93 13.77 -45.38
C LYS A 757 -44.00 13.25 -46.47
N LEU A 758 -43.31 12.14 -46.22
CA LEU A 758 -42.41 11.53 -47.19
C LEU A 758 -43.19 11.08 -48.43
N GLU A 759 -44.37 10.50 -48.30
CA GLU A 759 -45.24 10.11 -49.43
C GLU A 759 -45.65 11.34 -50.29
N GLN A 760 -45.98 12.45 -49.66
CA GLN A 760 -46.26 13.69 -50.35
C GLN A 760 -45.05 14.27 -51.13
N ILE A 761 -43.85 14.07 -50.56
CA ILE A 761 -42.59 14.51 -51.22
C ILE A 761 -42.26 13.57 -52.36
N LEU A 762 -42.42 12.26 -52.18
CA LEU A 762 -42.24 11.26 -53.25
C LEU A 762 -43.17 11.49 -54.44
N ALA A 763 -44.44 11.86 -54.21
CA ALA A 763 -45.40 12.22 -55.26
C ALA A 763 -45.01 13.40 -56.07
N LYS A 764 -44.10 14.27 -55.56
CA LYS A 764 -43.54 15.42 -56.28
C LYS A 764 -42.21 15.15 -56.97
N GLY A 765 -41.74 13.87 -56.85
CA GLY A 765 -40.50 13.46 -57.48
C GLY A 765 -40.56 13.57 -58.98
N GLU A 766 -39.42 13.89 -59.63
CA GLU A 766 -39.30 14.10 -61.04
C GLU A 766 -38.12 13.34 -61.64
N GLU A 767 -38.21 12.91 -62.89
CA GLU A 767 -37.10 12.31 -63.58
C GLU A 767 -36.22 13.40 -64.28
N ILE A 768 -34.91 13.42 -63.89
CA ILE A 768 -33.91 14.31 -64.46
C ILE A 768 -32.74 13.46 -64.95
N ASN A 769 -32.50 13.46 -66.26
CA ASN A 769 -31.37 12.69 -66.85
C ASN A 769 -31.34 11.21 -66.44
N GLY A 770 -32.54 10.54 -66.39
CA GLY A 770 -32.67 9.17 -66.01
C GLY A 770 -32.54 8.84 -64.49
N LYS A 771 -32.49 9.90 -63.64
CA LYS A 771 -32.46 9.81 -62.21
C LYS A 771 -33.77 10.33 -61.61
N PHE A 772 -34.35 9.60 -60.66
CA PHE A 772 -35.56 10.02 -59.94
C PHE A 772 -35.16 10.99 -58.81
N PHE A 773 -35.29 12.28 -59.02
CA PHE A 773 -34.97 13.32 -58.07
C PHE A 773 -36.12 13.63 -57.12
N VAL A 774 -35.81 13.53 -55.81
CA VAL A 774 -36.75 13.80 -54.73
C VAL A 774 -36.12 14.74 -53.72
N CYS A 775 -36.77 15.87 -53.44
CA CYS A 775 -36.34 16.79 -52.40
C CYS A 775 -37.51 17.33 -51.62
N GLY A 776 -37.27 17.68 -50.35
CA GLY A 776 -38.31 18.29 -49.55
C GLY A 776 -37.88 18.52 -48.08
N ARG A 777 -38.80 19.17 -47.35
CA ARG A 777 -38.59 19.49 -45.95
C ARG A 777 -39.48 18.59 -45.07
N ILE A 778 -38.80 17.89 -44.10
CA ILE A 778 -39.43 17.14 -43.05
C ILE A 778 -38.71 17.53 -41.73
N ASP A 779 -39.42 18.25 -40.87
CA ASP A 779 -38.81 18.78 -39.64
C ASP A 779 -38.62 17.68 -38.59
N VAL A 780 -37.57 16.91 -38.79
CA VAL A 780 -37.05 15.85 -37.91
C VAL A 780 -35.53 15.98 -37.83
N ASP A 781 -34.93 15.27 -36.89
CA ASP A 781 -33.48 15.25 -36.72
C ASP A 781 -32.75 14.65 -37.95
N THR A 782 -31.45 14.89 -38.01
CA THR A 782 -30.64 14.50 -39.19
C THR A 782 -30.56 12.96 -39.34
N ASP A 783 -30.61 12.20 -38.24
CA ASP A 783 -30.58 10.74 -38.30
C ASP A 783 -31.87 10.14 -38.84
N MET A 784 -33.00 10.73 -38.48
CA MET A 784 -34.30 10.39 -39.06
C MET A 784 -34.37 10.77 -40.54
N LEU A 785 -33.90 11.97 -40.93
CA LEU A 785 -33.79 12.37 -42.33
C LEU A 785 -32.96 11.40 -43.15
N ARG A 786 -31.85 10.91 -42.60
CA ARG A 786 -31.02 9.92 -43.24
C ARG A 786 -31.77 8.60 -43.44
N THR A 787 -32.47 8.13 -42.39
CA THR A 787 -33.29 6.93 -42.48
C THR A 787 -34.39 7.03 -43.53
N LEU A 788 -35.02 8.22 -43.66
CA LEU A 788 -36.01 8.46 -44.69
C LEU A 788 -35.40 8.52 -46.11
N CYS A 789 -34.23 9.11 -46.28
CA CYS A 789 -33.47 9.09 -47.52
C CYS A 789 -33.06 7.64 -47.92
N ASP A 790 -32.64 6.82 -46.93
CA ASP A 790 -32.30 5.42 -47.19
C ASP A 790 -33.54 4.64 -47.63
N LYS A 791 -34.71 4.82 -47.02
CA LYS A 791 -35.98 4.25 -47.51
C LYS A 791 -36.33 4.60 -48.97
N ILE A 792 -36.02 5.85 -49.39
CA ILE A 792 -36.27 6.31 -50.80
C ILE A 792 -35.33 5.55 -51.75
N LYS A 793 -34.04 5.48 -51.44
CA LYS A 793 -33.07 4.78 -52.30
C LYS A 793 -33.29 3.28 -52.42
N ASP A 794 -33.79 2.66 -51.34
CA ASP A 794 -34.10 1.22 -51.31
C ASP A 794 -35.34 0.92 -52.17
N LYS A 795 -36.26 1.87 -52.24
CA LYS A 795 -37.49 1.75 -53.03
C LYS A 795 -37.30 2.09 -54.54
N HIS A 796 -36.35 2.97 -54.85
CA HIS A 796 -36.06 3.41 -56.21
C HIS A 796 -34.53 3.39 -56.45
N SER A 797 -34.03 2.38 -57.17
CA SER A 797 -32.59 2.21 -57.40
C SER A 797 -31.90 3.39 -58.17
N ASN A 798 -32.70 4.17 -58.93
CA ASN A 798 -32.25 5.36 -59.62
C ASN A 798 -32.52 6.65 -58.84
N ALA A 799 -32.92 6.58 -57.56
CA ALA A 799 -33.29 7.78 -56.81
C ALA A 799 -32.07 8.62 -56.40
N VAL A 800 -32.28 9.93 -56.41
CA VAL A 800 -31.45 10.94 -55.74
C VAL A 800 -32.36 11.71 -54.77
N ALA A 801 -32.22 11.40 -53.50
CA ALA A 801 -33.03 11.99 -52.43
C ALA A 801 -32.23 13.04 -51.66
N ILE A 802 -32.84 14.21 -51.41
CA ILE A 802 -32.31 15.21 -50.49
C ILE A 802 -33.44 15.74 -49.62
N LEU A 803 -33.32 15.43 -48.30
CA LEU A 803 -34.29 15.88 -47.31
C LEU A 803 -33.63 16.88 -46.36
N ALA A 804 -34.42 17.86 -45.95
CA ALA A 804 -34.04 18.90 -45.00
C ALA A 804 -34.97 18.88 -43.78
N GLY A 805 -34.45 19.11 -42.61
CA GLY A 805 -35.20 19.35 -41.38
C GLY A 805 -34.73 20.63 -40.71
N VAL A 806 -35.63 21.34 -40.08
CA VAL A 806 -35.34 22.55 -39.33
C VAL A 806 -35.65 22.29 -37.86
N ASP A 807 -34.67 22.48 -37.04
CA ASP A 807 -34.82 22.41 -35.59
C ASP A 807 -35.62 23.64 -35.11
N SER A 808 -36.75 23.41 -34.48
CA SER A 808 -37.71 24.46 -34.10
C SER A 808 -37.19 25.38 -33.00
N GLU A 809 -36.21 24.92 -32.17
CA GLU A 809 -35.67 25.74 -31.09
C GLU A 809 -34.42 26.53 -31.51
N SER A 810 -33.52 25.92 -32.25
CA SER A 810 -32.26 26.56 -32.65
C SER A 810 -32.28 27.18 -34.04
N GLY A 811 -33.30 26.86 -34.85
CA GLY A 811 -33.40 27.33 -36.25
C GLY A 811 -32.38 26.70 -37.21
N LYS A 812 -31.58 25.74 -36.73
CA LYS A 812 -30.54 25.05 -37.48
C LYS A 812 -31.17 24.09 -38.50
N VAL A 813 -30.54 23.99 -39.66
CA VAL A 813 -30.95 23.10 -40.74
C VAL A 813 -30.13 21.82 -40.69
N GLY A 814 -30.78 20.69 -40.58
CA GLY A 814 -30.19 19.36 -40.82
C GLY A 814 -30.49 18.94 -42.27
N LEU A 815 -29.53 18.40 -42.96
CA LEU A 815 -29.65 17.89 -44.33
C LEU A 815 -29.20 16.44 -44.41
N ALA A 816 -29.95 15.61 -45.13
CA ALA A 816 -29.56 14.25 -45.49
C ALA A 816 -29.75 14.00 -46.98
N ALA A 817 -28.84 13.27 -47.60
CA ALA A 817 -28.93 12.87 -49.00
C ALA A 817 -28.60 11.39 -49.14
N ALA A 818 -29.35 10.72 -50.04
CA ALA A 818 -29.03 9.38 -50.48
C ALA A 818 -29.17 9.23 -52.00
N CYS A 819 -28.32 8.42 -52.60
CA CYS A 819 -28.37 8.02 -53.99
C CYS A 819 -28.49 6.49 -54.11
N GLY A 820 -29.48 6.06 -54.87
CA GLY A 820 -29.65 4.64 -55.22
C GLY A 820 -28.50 4.11 -56.07
N ALA A 821 -28.36 2.81 -56.12
CA ALA A 821 -27.23 2.13 -56.76
C ALA A 821 -27.09 2.50 -58.25
N ASP A 822 -28.23 2.62 -58.98
CA ASP A 822 -28.21 2.96 -60.40
C ASP A 822 -27.98 4.45 -60.62
N ALA A 823 -28.46 5.32 -59.74
CA ALA A 823 -28.12 6.72 -59.74
C ALA A 823 -26.63 6.98 -59.52
N VAL A 824 -26.00 6.22 -58.63
CA VAL A 824 -24.54 6.28 -58.40
C VAL A 824 -23.76 5.85 -59.63
N LYS A 825 -24.19 4.74 -60.30
CA LYS A 825 -23.59 4.29 -61.55
C LYS A 825 -23.74 5.35 -62.65
N ALA A 826 -24.87 6.10 -62.67
CA ALA A 826 -25.13 7.19 -63.57
C ALA A 826 -24.43 8.51 -63.16
N GLY A 827 -23.47 8.46 -62.24
CA GLY A 827 -22.61 9.58 -61.86
C GLY A 827 -23.15 10.49 -60.71
N ALA A 828 -24.28 10.11 -60.09
CA ALA A 828 -24.75 10.85 -58.91
C ALA A 828 -23.87 10.57 -57.70
N HIS A 829 -23.70 11.58 -56.83
CA HIS A 829 -22.84 11.44 -55.65
C HIS A 829 -23.44 12.25 -54.48
N ALA A 830 -24.03 11.54 -53.49
CA ALA A 830 -24.73 12.15 -52.36
C ALA A 830 -23.89 13.21 -51.65
N GLY A 831 -22.59 12.89 -51.40
CA GLY A 831 -21.67 13.82 -50.73
C GLY A 831 -21.40 15.13 -51.51
N LYS A 832 -21.41 15.08 -52.85
CA LYS A 832 -21.27 16.29 -53.68
C LYS A 832 -22.57 17.09 -53.69
N LEU A 833 -23.69 16.45 -53.86
CA LEU A 833 -25.02 17.07 -53.93
C LEU A 833 -25.39 17.76 -52.61
N ILE A 834 -25.15 17.07 -51.48
CA ILE A 834 -25.47 17.65 -50.18
C ILE A 834 -24.56 18.85 -49.84
N LYS A 835 -23.31 18.83 -50.34
CA LYS A 835 -22.40 19.97 -50.16
C LYS A 835 -22.90 21.22 -50.87
N ILE A 836 -23.51 21.05 -52.07
CA ILE A 836 -24.17 22.15 -52.78
C ILE A 836 -25.29 22.71 -51.93
N ALA A 837 -26.21 21.86 -51.46
CA ALA A 837 -27.33 22.31 -50.63
C ALA A 837 -26.86 22.97 -49.31
N ALA A 838 -25.88 22.40 -48.66
CA ALA A 838 -25.34 22.93 -47.39
C ALA A 838 -24.64 24.29 -47.59
N THR A 839 -23.91 24.47 -48.71
CA THR A 839 -23.26 25.76 -49.02
C THR A 839 -24.27 26.87 -49.20
N VAL A 840 -25.40 26.59 -49.88
CA VAL A 840 -26.50 27.57 -50.06
C VAL A 840 -27.12 27.92 -48.70
N CYS A 841 -27.26 26.95 -47.81
CA CYS A 841 -27.80 27.15 -46.46
C CYS A 841 -26.77 27.71 -45.46
N GLY A 842 -25.61 28.16 -45.90
CA GLY A 842 -24.57 28.74 -45.03
C GLY A 842 -23.91 27.75 -44.06
N GLY A 843 -23.80 26.51 -44.50
CA GLY A 843 -23.24 25.43 -43.72
C GLY A 843 -22.26 24.54 -44.49
N GLY A 844 -22.06 23.31 -44.01
CA GLY A 844 -21.15 22.38 -44.64
C GLY A 844 -21.45 20.94 -44.26
N GLY A 845 -20.91 20.03 -45.02
CA GLY A 845 -21.06 18.58 -44.80
C GLY A 845 -20.51 17.77 -45.95
N GLY A 846 -20.74 16.48 -45.96
CA GLY A 846 -20.28 15.58 -47.01
C GLY A 846 -20.60 14.15 -46.66
N GLY A 847 -20.09 13.24 -47.44
CA GLY A 847 -20.31 11.79 -47.23
C GLY A 847 -19.89 10.96 -48.43
N ARG A 848 -20.35 9.77 -48.43
CA ARG A 848 -20.08 8.78 -49.49
C ARG A 848 -20.94 9.03 -50.74
N PRO A 849 -20.67 8.35 -51.84
CA PRO A 849 -21.50 8.48 -53.04
C PRO A 849 -22.97 8.10 -52.84
N ASP A 850 -23.21 7.11 -51.94
CA ASP A 850 -24.54 6.53 -51.68
C ASP A 850 -25.33 7.23 -50.54
N SER A 851 -24.62 7.88 -49.59
CA SER A 851 -25.25 8.52 -48.43
C SER A 851 -24.38 9.63 -47.83
N ALA A 852 -24.99 10.75 -47.45
CA ALA A 852 -24.30 11.89 -46.90
C ALA A 852 -25.21 12.73 -45.98
N THR A 853 -24.61 13.46 -45.03
CA THR A 853 -25.30 14.40 -44.15
C THR A 853 -24.57 15.75 -44.09
N ALA A 854 -25.31 16.78 -43.81
CA ALA A 854 -24.79 18.14 -43.68
C ALA A 854 -25.60 18.98 -42.72
N GLY A 855 -25.05 20.12 -42.29
CA GLY A 855 -25.78 21.14 -41.55
C GLY A 855 -25.80 22.46 -42.27
N GLY A 856 -26.83 23.27 -41.99
CA GLY A 856 -26.97 24.65 -42.49
C GLY A 856 -27.43 25.61 -41.40
N LYS A 857 -27.35 26.89 -41.63
CA LYS A 857 -27.71 27.93 -40.66
C LYS A 857 -28.97 28.72 -41.08
N ASP A 858 -29.36 28.69 -42.37
CA ASP A 858 -30.46 29.44 -42.88
C ASP A 858 -31.50 28.54 -43.55
N ALA A 859 -32.65 28.42 -42.93
CA ALA A 859 -33.77 27.62 -43.40
C ALA A 859 -34.57 28.33 -44.52
N SER A 860 -34.48 29.65 -44.65
CA SER A 860 -35.25 30.39 -45.59
C SER A 860 -34.81 30.18 -47.05
N VAL A 861 -33.62 29.71 -47.27
CA VAL A 861 -33.03 29.44 -48.57
C VAL A 861 -33.11 27.98 -49.04
N LEU A 862 -33.82 27.09 -48.29
CA LEU A 862 -33.94 25.67 -48.60
C LEU A 862 -34.45 25.41 -50.05
N GLU A 863 -35.47 26.09 -50.48
CA GLU A 863 -36.00 25.94 -51.85
C GLU A 863 -34.95 26.29 -52.90
N LYS A 864 -34.15 27.37 -52.69
CA LYS A 864 -33.01 27.70 -53.52
C LYS A 864 -31.92 26.61 -53.45
N ALA A 865 -31.67 26.06 -52.32
CA ALA A 865 -30.71 24.94 -52.15
C ALA A 865 -31.14 23.72 -52.98
N PHE A 866 -32.40 23.30 -52.92
CA PHE A 866 -32.96 22.22 -53.72
C PHE A 866 -32.90 22.53 -55.24
N ALA A 867 -33.19 23.77 -55.64
CA ALA A 867 -33.08 24.17 -57.03
C ALA A 867 -31.63 24.12 -57.57
N GLU A 868 -30.64 24.52 -56.81
CA GLU A 868 -29.24 24.39 -57.20
C GLU A 868 -28.77 22.95 -57.31
N VAL A 869 -29.20 22.06 -56.40
CA VAL A 869 -28.93 20.62 -56.52
C VAL A 869 -29.59 20.07 -57.79
N ARG A 870 -30.84 20.47 -58.08
CA ARG A 870 -31.58 20.05 -59.30
C ARG A 870 -30.82 20.40 -60.56
N LYS A 871 -30.20 21.56 -60.63
CA LYS A 871 -29.42 22.00 -61.81
C LYS A 871 -28.13 21.20 -61.97
N SER A 872 -27.61 20.58 -60.88
CA SER A 872 -26.38 19.83 -60.91
C SER A 872 -26.52 18.35 -61.23
N LEU A 873 -27.75 17.84 -61.39
CA LEU A 873 -28.09 16.48 -61.79
C LEU A 873 -28.13 16.28 -63.26
#